data_6014c0796c221ad3df33010c181b2f20
#
_entry.id   6014c0796c221ad3df33010c181b2f20
#
_cell.length_a   1.000
_cell.length_b   1.000
_cell.length_c   1.000
_cell.angle_alpha   90.00
_cell.angle_beta   90.00
_cell.angle_gamma   90.00
#
_symmetry.space_group_name_H-M   'P 1'
#
loop_
_entity.id
_entity.type
_entity.pdbx_description
1 polymer ?
#
loop_
_entity_poly.entity_id
_entity_poly.type
_entity_poly.pdbx_seq_one_letter_code
_entity_poly.pdbx_strand_id
1 'polypeptide(L)'
;MKNTFALLLLLGFGAALLRPASAAPTAFVLSDPALPDADAVLVRSVAEDVRAAGYALVSRTVAEMSAPGELMPDRCALLVLPQARALPAALAPTVYGYLKAGGHLLALGVPAWGTALMAEPGGRWVTPAGAGEAEALVPAPHPVFAFGTADLAAWHRSSNDLTTPTQETAAPVEAEGRRASALHVVISDLNGWDTFLSPSVTSPTFPDGRTMTVFSARGGPHTSGLSVEWDDKDGSRWIATVPLTPHWRRYSLPPSAFHSWTNTDERARQGFRPEDADRLAVGLAFSHTGTVGGKQEYWVSPIGTATSEEAPAAPSEAQDLAPLETLTPATKFFPIHGAIRLAGGTIASPAFPESAQPRPSGTGYAKGRTARWISLLDAEDAKTGEWRGTLATLRLSLPARGESGSVWAAWTPTEAGFYEQPAVKKLLTQTAARMRDGLFLAEGGTDFYTYFPGQPGRLGARAVNLGGPSGAARTGEMSVSVTDAGGRLAQSKTWPVTLAGGTGAAQEVAWDPHGRWPAGGYTVTTTLTEGGRVVDSLTQAVGVWTPPAHADWVTITPDGHFALDGRRWRVNGVNYMPSSGIAQEDSALFEQWLSAAAYDPAVVERDLTHIEGLGLNAISVFLYGESTPAQNLLDLLRRCRAHHLRVNLSLRPVVSTYLQEADRDEAERRAWKTFSSIITYYRLAQNDTVFAYDIDWEPDFARYGRQRRTDADWAAWVNARYGTLAAAESAWGAMAPRDGSGRLTGPSGKSLTLPGGPETKMVAAYRRFLDDWLAETYSIPARRIRALAPHQYVSFRMTGASDPLWDDGGEGYQFEGLARAVDFLSPESYGQVGTPAGDLAIPFRIAYARSVAPHEPVLWAETGMSVWNNGAGADEPDALTTQGTDYAKFYDLARSSGADGIVWWWYPGGFRVGENSDFGLINPDGTDRPATAVVRRAGPRFLAAPPPPAPNIWLDYDRDQHPDGAVGVFRALKAAFADALARGRTPGLRAKAP
;
A
#
# COMPACT_ATOMS: atom_id res chain seq x y z
N MET A 1 29.32 11.32 90.30
CA MET A 1 28.00 11.37 90.91
C MET A 1 27.12 10.62 89.89
N LYS A 2 26.51 9.63 90.39
CA LYS A 2 25.63 8.65 89.71
C LYS A 2 24.40 9.32 89.15
N ASN A 3 23.91 8.86 88.00
CA ASN A 3 22.49 8.67 87.76
C ASN A 3 22.25 7.61 86.68
N THR A 4 21.59 6.61 87.13
CA THR A 4 20.99 5.46 86.41
C THR A 4 19.79 5.89 85.58
N PHE A 5 19.67 5.48 84.27
CA PHE A 5 18.41 5.54 83.52
C PHE A 5 17.97 4.14 83.12
N ALA A 6 16.77 3.81 83.53
CA ALA A 6 16.09 2.57 83.29
C ALA A 6 15.64 2.40 81.86
N LEU A 7 15.84 1.19 81.31
CA LEU A 7 15.38 0.72 79.98
C LEU A 7 13.97 0.22 80.14
N LEU A 8 12.97 0.93 79.52
CA LEU A 8 11.59 0.45 79.35
C LEU A 8 11.52 -0.19 78.00
N LEU A 9 11.41 -1.51 77.92
CA LEU A 9 11.01 -2.26 76.77
C LEU A 9 9.47 -2.07 76.48
N LEU A 10 9.09 -1.32 75.47
CA LEU A 10 7.77 -1.31 74.89
C LEU A 10 7.74 -2.32 73.75
N LEU A 11 7.13 -3.47 74.00
CA LEU A 11 6.70 -4.43 72.98
C LEU A 11 5.55 -3.77 72.15
N GLY A 12 5.86 -3.14 71.03
CA GLY A 12 4.90 -2.71 70.05
C GLY A 12 4.51 -3.90 69.17
N PHE A 13 3.37 -4.53 69.36
CA PHE A 13 2.73 -5.38 68.37
C PHE A 13 2.40 -4.54 67.16
N GLY A 14 3.24 -4.63 66.13
CA GLY A 14 2.91 -4.14 64.81
C GLY A 14 1.81 -5.00 64.22
N ALA A 15 0.59 -4.54 64.29
CA ALA A 15 -0.51 -5.05 63.47
C ALA A 15 -0.11 -4.83 61.99
N ALA A 16 0.33 -5.87 61.30
CA ALA A 16 0.40 -5.92 59.89
C ALA A 16 -1.04 -5.69 59.41
N LEU A 17 -1.35 -4.47 58.96
CA LEU A 17 -2.54 -4.19 58.18
C LEU A 17 -2.50 -5.10 56.94
N LEU A 18 -3.16 -6.28 57.03
CA LEU A 18 -3.54 -7.06 55.89
C LEU A 18 -4.38 -6.15 55.00
N ARG A 19 -3.77 -5.65 53.93
CA ARG A 19 -4.56 -5.05 52.83
C ARG A 19 -5.64 -6.05 52.47
N PRO A 20 -6.91 -5.68 52.38
CA PRO A 20 -7.93 -6.55 51.84
C PRO A 20 -7.46 -7.02 50.47
N ALA A 21 -7.42 -8.32 50.25
CA ALA A 21 -7.10 -8.88 48.96
C ALA A 21 -8.15 -8.29 48.01
N SER A 22 -7.72 -7.45 47.10
CA SER A 22 -8.56 -6.96 46.01
C SER A 22 -9.14 -8.19 45.32
N ALA A 23 -10.46 -8.21 45.11
CA ALA A 23 -11.10 -9.30 44.37
C ALA A 23 -10.38 -9.46 42.99
N ALA A 24 -10.20 -10.71 42.58
CA ALA A 24 -9.56 -11.02 41.31
C ALA A 24 -10.34 -10.32 40.17
N PRO A 25 -9.69 -9.63 39.22
CA PRO A 25 -10.35 -9.00 38.10
C PRO A 25 -11.11 -10.04 37.27
N THR A 26 -12.28 -9.69 36.77
CA THR A 26 -13.13 -10.62 36.02
C THR A 26 -12.75 -10.62 34.54
N ALA A 27 -12.61 -11.81 33.93
CA ALA A 27 -12.50 -11.99 32.49
C ALA A 27 -13.78 -12.63 31.94
N PHE A 28 -14.31 -12.08 30.84
CA PHE A 28 -15.39 -12.70 30.10
C PHE A 28 -14.84 -13.51 28.92
N VAL A 29 -15.31 -14.75 28.81
CA VAL A 29 -14.94 -15.66 27.72
C VAL A 29 -16.17 -15.91 26.85
N LEU A 30 -16.08 -15.55 25.56
CA LEU A 30 -17.13 -15.88 24.60
C LEU A 30 -17.18 -17.40 24.42
N SER A 31 -18.32 -17.99 24.78
CA SER A 31 -18.58 -19.42 24.70
C SER A 31 -20.02 -19.63 24.30
N ASP A 32 -20.25 -19.74 23.00
CA ASP A 32 -21.60 -19.96 22.45
C ASP A 32 -21.57 -21.17 21.50
N PRO A 33 -22.21 -22.28 21.85
CA PRO A 33 -22.19 -23.50 21.04
C PRO A 33 -22.93 -23.38 19.70
N ALA A 34 -23.67 -22.30 19.48
CA ALA A 34 -24.34 -22.03 18.20
C ALA A 34 -23.41 -21.39 17.15
N LEU A 35 -22.25 -20.92 17.57
CA LEU A 35 -21.29 -20.35 16.62
C LEU A 35 -20.70 -21.44 15.72
N PRO A 36 -20.48 -21.18 14.42
CA PRO A 36 -19.69 -22.06 13.60
C PRO A 36 -18.29 -22.18 14.21
N ASP A 37 -17.65 -23.31 14.05
CA ASP A 37 -16.32 -23.60 14.59
C ASP A 37 -16.18 -23.55 16.13
N ALA A 38 -17.32 -23.60 16.88
CA ALA A 38 -17.29 -23.63 18.33
C ALA A 38 -16.47 -24.82 18.83
N ASP A 39 -15.27 -24.55 19.40
CA ASP A 39 -14.37 -25.57 19.96
C ASP A 39 -14.37 -25.50 21.49
N ALA A 40 -15.11 -26.41 22.12
CA ALA A 40 -15.19 -26.45 23.57
C ALA A 40 -13.85 -26.84 24.25
N VAL A 41 -12.93 -27.52 23.55
CA VAL A 41 -11.59 -27.85 24.07
C VAL A 41 -10.74 -26.60 24.12
N LEU A 42 -10.71 -25.84 23.04
CA LEU A 42 -9.99 -24.57 22.97
C LEU A 42 -10.49 -23.58 24.01
N VAL A 43 -11.81 -23.37 24.08
CA VAL A 43 -12.44 -22.48 25.08
C VAL A 43 -12.03 -22.85 26.50
N ARG A 44 -12.05 -24.12 26.83
CA ARG A 44 -11.70 -24.63 28.19
C ARG A 44 -10.23 -24.43 28.49
N SER A 45 -9.32 -24.78 27.55
CA SER A 45 -7.88 -24.65 27.73
C SER A 45 -7.48 -23.20 27.98
N VAL A 46 -7.95 -22.28 27.11
CA VAL A 46 -7.66 -20.86 27.25
C VAL A 46 -8.25 -20.29 28.56
N ALA A 47 -9.44 -20.72 28.92
CA ALA A 47 -10.07 -20.30 30.16
C ALA A 47 -9.24 -20.72 31.40
N GLU A 48 -8.68 -21.94 31.40
CA GLU A 48 -7.78 -22.40 32.45
C GLU A 48 -6.52 -21.55 32.57
N ASP A 49 -5.90 -21.21 31.46
CA ASP A 49 -4.71 -20.37 31.42
C ASP A 49 -4.96 -18.94 31.90
N VAL A 50 -6.09 -18.34 31.51
CA VAL A 50 -6.52 -17.02 31.99
C VAL A 50 -6.84 -17.05 33.50
N ARG A 51 -7.45 -18.14 33.99
CA ARG A 51 -7.66 -18.33 35.42
C ARG A 51 -6.33 -18.44 36.16
N ALA A 52 -5.38 -19.22 35.65
CA ALA A 52 -4.04 -19.37 36.23
C ALA A 52 -3.28 -18.02 36.23
N ALA A 53 -3.56 -17.10 35.30
CA ALA A 53 -3.06 -15.74 35.31
C ALA A 53 -3.67 -14.85 36.40
N GLY A 54 -4.66 -15.34 37.19
CA GLY A 54 -5.27 -14.66 38.32
C GLY A 54 -6.54 -13.87 38.00
N TYR A 55 -7.27 -14.22 36.94
CA TYR A 55 -8.59 -13.68 36.65
C TYR A 55 -9.71 -14.59 37.23
N ALA A 56 -10.80 -13.96 37.68
CA ALA A 56 -12.09 -14.65 37.88
C ALA A 56 -12.78 -14.76 36.50
N LEU A 57 -13.18 -15.95 36.12
CA LEU A 57 -13.75 -16.25 34.81
C LEU A 57 -15.25 -16.33 34.81
N VAL A 58 -15.87 -15.76 33.78
CA VAL A 58 -17.28 -15.85 33.49
C VAL A 58 -17.45 -16.16 31.99
N SER A 59 -18.05 -17.33 31.68
CA SER A 59 -18.44 -17.64 30.30
C SER A 59 -19.69 -16.86 29.94
N ARG A 60 -19.75 -16.37 28.70
CA ARG A 60 -20.85 -15.59 28.15
C ARG A 60 -21.18 -16.07 26.74
N THR A 61 -22.49 -16.19 26.47
CA THR A 61 -23.03 -16.38 25.12
C THR A 61 -23.09 -15.02 24.38
N VAL A 62 -23.35 -15.09 23.08
CA VAL A 62 -23.58 -13.88 22.25
C VAL A 62 -24.70 -13.01 22.82
N ALA A 63 -25.83 -13.63 23.18
CA ALA A 63 -27.00 -12.94 23.74
C ALA A 63 -26.68 -12.25 25.07
N GLU A 64 -25.95 -12.92 25.96
CA GLU A 64 -25.55 -12.34 27.24
C GLU A 64 -24.58 -11.18 27.09
N MET A 65 -23.60 -11.29 26.20
CA MET A 65 -22.67 -10.19 25.94
C MET A 65 -23.30 -8.97 25.25
N SER A 66 -24.33 -9.21 24.44
CA SER A 66 -25.08 -8.13 23.76
C SER A 66 -26.01 -7.38 24.70
N ALA A 67 -26.25 -7.88 25.93
CA ALA A 67 -27.14 -7.22 26.89
C ALA A 67 -26.58 -5.85 27.29
N PRO A 68 -27.42 -4.79 27.34
CA PRO A 68 -26.97 -3.44 27.67
C PRO A 68 -26.25 -3.36 29.02
N GLY A 69 -25.03 -2.75 29.03
CA GLY A 69 -24.24 -2.58 30.24
C GLY A 69 -23.54 -3.83 30.77
N GLU A 70 -23.61 -4.98 30.07
CA GLU A 70 -22.94 -6.20 30.50
C GLU A 70 -21.43 -6.13 30.18
N LEU A 71 -21.04 -5.79 28.97
CA LEU A 71 -19.66 -5.71 28.57
C LEU A 71 -19.12 -4.28 28.77
N MET A 72 -18.63 -4.02 29.97
CA MET A 72 -18.04 -2.74 30.37
C MET A 72 -16.71 -2.98 31.10
N PRO A 73 -15.71 -2.08 30.99
CA PRO A 73 -14.36 -2.30 31.60
C PRO A 73 -14.35 -2.47 33.12
N ASP A 74 -15.32 -1.92 33.83
CA ASP A 74 -15.47 -2.07 35.30
C ASP A 74 -16.03 -3.44 35.70
N ARG A 75 -16.76 -4.14 34.79
CA ARG A 75 -17.29 -5.48 34.98
C ARG A 75 -16.43 -6.55 34.32
N CYS A 76 -15.80 -6.22 33.21
CA CYS A 76 -14.96 -7.11 32.40
C CYS A 76 -13.58 -6.49 32.24
N ALA A 77 -12.61 -6.95 33.01
CA ALA A 77 -11.22 -6.48 32.90
C ALA A 77 -10.50 -7.08 31.68
N LEU A 78 -10.95 -8.19 31.15
CA LEU A 78 -10.42 -8.85 29.97
C LEU A 78 -11.51 -9.56 29.19
N LEU A 79 -11.70 -9.18 27.93
CA LEU A 79 -12.53 -9.92 26.97
C LEU A 79 -11.67 -10.98 26.30
N VAL A 80 -12.10 -12.23 26.33
CA VAL A 80 -11.44 -13.35 25.66
C VAL A 80 -12.33 -13.85 24.52
N LEU A 81 -11.81 -13.80 23.31
CA LEU A 81 -12.43 -14.33 22.10
C LEU A 81 -11.62 -15.52 21.59
N PRO A 82 -11.99 -16.76 21.97
CA PRO A 82 -11.22 -17.96 21.56
C PRO A 82 -11.25 -18.22 20.05
N GLN A 83 -12.24 -17.68 19.34
CA GLN A 83 -12.44 -17.81 17.90
C GLN A 83 -12.73 -16.44 17.30
N ALA A 84 -11.75 -15.53 17.44
CA ALA A 84 -11.92 -14.12 17.13
C ALA A 84 -12.06 -13.83 15.62
N ARG A 85 -11.65 -14.76 14.73
CA ARG A 85 -11.67 -14.56 13.29
C ARG A 85 -13.08 -14.32 12.75
N ALA A 86 -14.06 -15.02 13.28
CA ALA A 86 -15.46 -14.83 12.95
C ALA A 86 -16.21 -14.23 14.14
N LEU A 87 -16.89 -13.12 13.95
CA LEU A 87 -17.61 -12.42 15.00
C LEU A 87 -19.08 -12.21 14.61
N PRO A 88 -20.06 -12.57 15.50
CA PRO A 88 -21.44 -12.15 15.33
C PRO A 88 -21.55 -10.62 15.23
N ALA A 89 -22.09 -10.13 14.13
CA ALA A 89 -22.22 -8.70 13.88
C ALA A 89 -23.06 -7.99 14.96
N ALA A 90 -24.00 -8.70 15.57
CA ALA A 90 -24.78 -8.20 16.71
C ALA A 90 -23.92 -7.80 17.93
N LEU A 91 -22.71 -8.36 18.07
CA LEU A 91 -21.77 -8.00 19.14
C LEU A 91 -20.96 -6.74 18.82
N ALA A 92 -20.88 -6.31 17.57
CA ALA A 92 -20.00 -5.24 17.17
C ALA A 92 -20.21 -3.93 17.95
N PRO A 93 -21.42 -3.42 18.18
CA PRO A 93 -21.62 -2.19 18.95
C PRO A 93 -21.15 -2.30 20.40
N THR A 94 -21.38 -3.46 21.02
CA THR A 94 -21.02 -3.70 22.42
C THR A 94 -19.51 -3.86 22.57
N VAL A 95 -18.87 -4.64 21.71
CA VAL A 95 -17.41 -4.83 21.69
C VAL A 95 -16.74 -3.49 21.38
N TYR A 96 -17.26 -2.72 20.41
CA TYR A 96 -16.74 -1.40 20.08
C TYR A 96 -16.78 -0.46 21.30
N GLY A 97 -17.93 -0.36 21.98
CA GLY A 97 -18.06 0.46 23.18
C GLY A 97 -17.07 0.05 24.28
N TYR A 98 -16.94 -1.24 24.53
CA TYR A 98 -15.99 -1.80 25.50
C TYR A 98 -14.53 -1.45 25.18
N LEU A 99 -14.10 -1.69 23.94
CA LEU A 99 -12.72 -1.42 23.53
C LEU A 99 -12.41 0.08 23.53
N LYS A 100 -13.35 0.92 23.09
CA LYS A 100 -13.20 2.38 23.12
C LYS A 100 -13.11 2.92 24.55
N ALA A 101 -13.78 2.28 25.49
CA ALA A 101 -13.69 2.61 26.92
C ALA A 101 -12.39 2.10 27.58
N GLY A 102 -11.48 1.49 26.85
CA GLY A 102 -10.18 0.99 27.35
C GLY A 102 -10.21 -0.48 27.79
N GLY A 103 -11.18 -1.25 27.37
CA GLY A 103 -11.25 -2.68 27.62
C GLY A 103 -10.09 -3.46 27.01
N HIS A 104 -9.64 -4.52 27.69
CA HIS A 104 -8.55 -5.37 27.24
C HIS A 104 -9.08 -6.55 26.43
N LEU A 105 -8.33 -6.98 25.38
CA LEU A 105 -8.74 -8.04 24.48
C LEU A 105 -7.66 -9.13 24.37
N LEU A 106 -8.07 -10.39 24.55
CA LEU A 106 -7.31 -11.57 24.14
C LEU A 106 -8.06 -12.25 23.00
N ALA A 107 -7.51 -12.15 21.78
CA ALA A 107 -8.10 -12.71 20.57
C ALA A 107 -7.24 -13.86 20.04
N LEU A 108 -7.88 -15.01 19.77
CA LEU A 108 -7.26 -16.18 19.16
C LEU A 108 -7.91 -16.44 17.79
N GLY A 109 -7.08 -16.76 16.78
CA GLY A 109 -7.55 -16.86 15.40
C GLY A 109 -7.78 -15.47 14.80
N VAL A 110 -6.73 -14.78 14.41
CA VAL A 110 -6.76 -13.45 13.81
C VAL A 110 -6.61 -13.54 12.27
N PRO A 111 -7.05 -12.53 11.49
CA PRO A 111 -7.54 -11.21 11.93
C PRO A 111 -8.83 -11.31 12.75
N ALA A 112 -8.85 -10.65 13.91
CA ALA A 112 -10.07 -10.56 14.69
C ALA A 112 -11.17 -9.91 13.85
N TRP A 113 -12.42 -10.45 13.96
CA TRP A 113 -13.58 -10.03 13.17
C TRP A 113 -13.37 -9.90 11.65
N GLY A 114 -12.46 -10.70 11.08
CA GLY A 114 -12.26 -10.78 9.62
C GLY A 114 -13.48 -11.34 8.87
N THR A 115 -14.40 -12.00 9.57
CA THR A 115 -15.65 -12.53 9.01
C THR A 115 -16.82 -12.17 9.91
N ALA A 116 -17.79 -11.44 9.37
CA ALA A 116 -19.05 -11.16 10.05
C ALA A 116 -19.96 -12.40 10.04
N LEU A 117 -20.62 -12.68 11.16
CA LEU A 117 -21.64 -13.72 11.26
C LEU A 117 -23.00 -13.10 11.53
N MET A 118 -24.03 -13.68 10.92
CA MET A 118 -25.42 -13.30 11.02
C MET A 118 -26.25 -14.44 11.56
N ALA A 119 -27.25 -14.14 12.41
CA ALA A 119 -28.24 -15.13 12.81
C ALA A 119 -29.33 -15.23 11.74
N GLU A 120 -29.56 -16.45 11.23
CA GLU A 120 -30.73 -16.76 10.41
C GLU A 120 -31.94 -17.11 11.25
N PRO A 121 -33.18 -17.01 10.69
CA PRO A 121 -34.36 -17.60 11.29
C PRO A 121 -34.13 -19.09 11.55
N GLY A 122 -34.12 -19.49 12.81
CA GLY A 122 -33.78 -20.87 13.23
C GLY A 122 -32.51 -20.96 14.06
N GLY A 123 -31.79 -19.82 14.27
CA GLY A 123 -30.65 -19.72 15.19
C GLY A 123 -29.32 -20.20 14.63
N ARG A 124 -29.25 -20.46 13.34
CA ARG A 124 -27.99 -20.76 12.65
C ARG A 124 -27.21 -19.46 12.38
N TRP A 125 -25.92 -19.49 12.62
CA TRP A 125 -24.99 -18.39 12.24
C TRP A 125 -24.43 -18.65 10.87
N VAL A 126 -24.49 -17.67 9.99
CA VAL A 126 -23.98 -17.73 8.60
C VAL A 126 -23.16 -16.49 8.27
N THR A 127 -22.27 -16.60 7.29
CA THR A 127 -21.57 -15.44 6.72
C THR A 127 -22.53 -14.60 5.87
N PRO A 128 -22.27 -13.30 5.65
CA PRO A 128 -23.05 -12.50 4.72
C PRO A 128 -23.07 -13.08 3.30
N ALA A 129 -22.02 -13.78 2.90
CA ALA A 129 -21.97 -14.48 1.62
C ALA A 129 -22.95 -15.66 1.56
N GLY A 130 -23.15 -16.38 2.66
CA GLY A 130 -24.11 -17.48 2.75
C GLY A 130 -25.55 -17.02 3.01
N ALA A 131 -25.76 -15.78 3.43
CA ALA A 131 -27.10 -15.26 3.67
C ALA A 131 -27.77 -14.85 2.37
N GLY A 132 -29.03 -15.19 2.20
CA GLY A 132 -29.80 -14.85 1.00
C GLY A 132 -29.49 -15.71 -0.22
N GLU A 133 -28.73 -16.81 -0.08
CA GLU A 133 -28.64 -17.83 -1.13
C GLU A 133 -30.00 -18.50 -1.34
N ALA A 134 -30.38 -18.72 -2.58
CA ALA A 134 -31.62 -19.35 -2.99
C ALA A 134 -31.39 -20.34 -4.13
N GLU A 135 -32.22 -21.36 -4.22
CA GLU A 135 -32.17 -22.31 -5.34
C GLU A 135 -32.65 -21.68 -6.65
N ALA A 136 -33.48 -20.65 -6.57
CA ALA A 136 -33.99 -19.91 -7.73
C ALA A 136 -33.78 -18.41 -7.58
N LEU A 137 -33.69 -17.71 -8.71
CA LEU A 137 -33.53 -16.28 -8.76
C LEU A 137 -34.78 -15.56 -8.18
N VAL A 138 -34.55 -14.44 -7.48
CA VAL A 138 -35.61 -13.54 -6.99
C VAL A 138 -35.68 -12.31 -7.91
N PRO A 139 -36.84 -11.98 -8.50
CA PRO A 139 -36.99 -10.83 -9.38
C PRO A 139 -36.78 -9.49 -8.65
N ALA A 140 -36.28 -8.48 -9.35
CA ALA A 140 -36.25 -7.12 -8.84
C ALA A 140 -37.67 -6.56 -8.72
N PRO A 141 -37.99 -5.77 -7.67
CA PRO A 141 -39.32 -5.16 -7.51
C PRO A 141 -39.72 -4.24 -8.66
N HIS A 142 -38.77 -3.47 -9.20
CA HIS A 142 -38.95 -2.60 -10.35
C HIS A 142 -37.81 -2.84 -11.35
N PRO A 143 -37.97 -3.79 -12.33
CA PRO A 143 -36.96 -4.08 -13.33
C PRO A 143 -36.74 -2.87 -14.26
N VAL A 144 -35.46 -2.51 -14.47
CA VAL A 144 -35.05 -1.43 -15.37
C VAL A 144 -34.40 -2.02 -16.63
N PHE A 145 -33.53 -3.01 -16.43
CA PHE A 145 -32.82 -3.71 -17.50
C PHE A 145 -33.27 -5.17 -17.53
N ALA A 146 -33.91 -5.54 -18.61
CA ALA A 146 -34.26 -6.95 -18.88
C ALA A 146 -33.19 -7.58 -19.81
N PHE A 147 -33.12 -8.92 -19.77
CA PHE A 147 -32.16 -9.68 -20.57
C PHE A 147 -32.84 -10.66 -21.52
N GLY A 148 -33.93 -10.22 -22.19
CA GLY A 148 -34.46 -10.92 -23.34
C GLY A 148 -33.54 -10.77 -24.57
N THR A 149 -33.66 -11.65 -25.55
CA THR A 149 -32.80 -11.63 -26.74
C THR A 149 -32.85 -10.29 -27.49
N ALA A 150 -34.00 -9.62 -27.52
CA ALA A 150 -34.14 -8.31 -28.14
C ALA A 150 -33.45 -7.20 -27.29
N ASP A 151 -33.48 -7.33 -25.96
CA ASP A 151 -32.89 -6.34 -25.08
C ASP A 151 -31.36 -6.39 -25.18
N LEU A 152 -30.78 -7.61 -25.19
CA LEU A 152 -29.33 -7.81 -25.30
C LEU A 152 -28.75 -7.25 -26.61
N ALA A 153 -29.51 -7.19 -27.68
CA ALA A 153 -29.07 -6.62 -28.97
C ALA A 153 -28.76 -5.10 -28.87
N ALA A 154 -29.28 -4.42 -27.85
CA ALA A 154 -29.01 -3.00 -27.60
C ALA A 154 -27.82 -2.75 -26.65
N TRP A 155 -27.32 -3.79 -26.00
CA TRP A 155 -26.15 -3.72 -25.17
C TRP A 155 -24.88 -3.90 -26.02
N HIS A 156 -23.76 -3.42 -25.52
CA HIS A 156 -22.48 -3.63 -26.18
C HIS A 156 -21.39 -4.01 -25.21
N ARG A 157 -20.48 -4.84 -25.72
CA ARG A 157 -19.32 -5.28 -24.97
C ARG A 157 -18.25 -4.19 -24.96
N SER A 158 -17.65 -3.96 -23.79
CA SER A 158 -16.43 -3.19 -23.59
C SER A 158 -15.37 -4.10 -22.97
N SER A 159 -14.24 -4.25 -23.66
CA SER A 159 -13.15 -5.11 -23.21
C SER A 159 -11.83 -4.56 -23.71
N ASN A 160 -10.74 -4.79 -23.00
CA ASN A 160 -9.40 -4.48 -23.50
C ASN A 160 -8.92 -5.50 -24.54
N ASP A 161 -9.59 -6.65 -24.67
CA ASP A 161 -9.33 -7.63 -25.73
C ASP A 161 -10.61 -8.05 -26.43
N LEU A 162 -10.96 -7.31 -27.48
CA LEU A 162 -12.10 -7.63 -28.32
C LEU A 162 -11.87 -8.82 -29.27
N THR A 163 -10.66 -9.35 -29.33
CA THR A 163 -10.32 -10.52 -30.18
C THR A 163 -10.65 -11.84 -29.49
N THR A 164 -10.62 -11.87 -28.16
CA THR A 164 -11.02 -13.04 -27.38
C THR A 164 -12.55 -13.17 -27.37
N PRO A 165 -13.10 -14.34 -27.72
CA PRO A 165 -14.53 -14.55 -27.76
C PRO A 165 -15.17 -14.47 -26.37
N THR A 166 -16.21 -13.66 -26.25
CA THR A 166 -17.14 -13.65 -25.12
C THR A 166 -18.54 -13.91 -25.66
N GLN A 167 -19.28 -14.76 -24.98
CA GLN A 167 -20.64 -15.11 -25.33
C GLN A 167 -21.60 -14.51 -24.31
N GLU A 168 -22.46 -13.62 -24.76
CA GLU A 168 -23.55 -13.05 -23.98
C GLU A 168 -24.87 -13.63 -24.51
N THR A 169 -25.60 -14.30 -23.64
CA THR A 169 -26.86 -14.96 -24.01
C THR A 169 -27.98 -14.66 -23.02
N ALA A 170 -29.20 -14.63 -23.52
CA ALA A 170 -30.39 -14.65 -22.70
C ALA A 170 -30.69 -16.09 -22.27
N ALA A 171 -30.28 -16.43 -21.05
CA ALA A 171 -30.49 -17.77 -20.47
C ALA A 171 -31.89 -17.86 -19.84
N PRO A 172 -32.70 -18.86 -20.18
CA PRO A 172 -33.95 -19.11 -19.46
C PRO A 172 -33.66 -19.59 -18.03
N VAL A 173 -34.31 -18.98 -17.08
CA VAL A 173 -34.17 -19.31 -15.66
C VAL A 173 -35.54 -19.37 -14.99
N GLU A 174 -35.63 -20.04 -13.88
CA GLU A 174 -36.79 -20.00 -13.02
C GLU A 174 -36.70 -18.91 -11.97
N ALA A 175 -37.77 -18.14 -11.80
CA ALA A 175 -37.88 -17.08 -10.82
C ALA A 175 -39.23 -17.26 -10.11
N GLU A 176 -39.23 -17.71 -8.86
CA GLU A 176 -40.46 -17.95 -8.07
C GLU A 176 -41.52 -18.77 -8.83
N GLY A 177 -41.10 -19.83 -9.49
CA GLY A 177 -41.98 -20.71 -10.27
C GLY A 177 -42.42 -20.12 -11.62
N ARG A 178 -41.83 -19.03 -12.11
CA ARG A 178 -42.08 -18.42 -13.40
C ARG A 178 -40.82 -18.45 -14.29
N ARG A 179 -41.00 -18.59 -15.60
CA ARG A 179 -39.91 -18.43 -16.56
C ARG A 179 -39.47 -16.96 -16.64
N ALA A 180 -38.19 -16.72 -16.45
CA ALA A 180 -37.50 -15.43 -16.62
C ALA A 180 -36.27 -15.61 -17.52
N SER A 181 -35.69 -14.51 -17.97
CA SER A 181 -34.40 -14.52 -18.68
C SER A 181 -33.36 -13.84 -17.80
N ALA A 182 -32.19 -14.44 -17.70
CA ALA A 182 -31.00 -13.83 -17.09
C ALA A 182 -29.93 -13.59 -18.17
N LEU A 183 -29.11 -12.60 -18.00
CA LEU A 183 -27.87 -12.46 -18.76
C LEU A 183 -26.95 -13.61 -18.34
N HIS A 184 -26.48 -14.39 -19.31
CA HIS A 184 -25.45 -15.40 -19.11
C HIS A 184 -24.24 -15.04 -19.94
N VAL A 185 -23.12 -14.86 -19.29
CA VAL A 185 -21.85 -14.47 -19.92
C VAL A 185 -20.82 -15.57 -19.73
N VAL A 186 -20.16 -15.93 -20.82
CA VAL A 186 -19.03 -16.84 -20.85
C VAL A 186 -17.88 -16.15 -21.55
N ILE A 187 -16.84 -15.83 -20.79
CA ILE A 187 -15.59 -15.26 -21.26
C ILE A 187 -14.61 -16.40 -21.44
N SER A 188 -14.11 -16.59 -22.65
CA SER A 188 -13.23 -17.74 -22.97
C SER A 188 -11.87 -17.61 -22.29
N ASP A 189 -11.34 -16.39 -22.24
CA ASP A 189 -10.07 -16.07 -21.60
C ASP A 189 -10.07 -14.58 -21.23
N LEU A 190 -10.28 -14.27 -19.96
CA LEU A 190 -10.32 -12.89 -19.48
C LEU A 190 -8.90 -12.31 -19.46
N ASN A 191 -8.76 -11.13 -20.07
CA ASN A 191 -7.55 -10.35 -20.04
C ASN A 191 -7.89 -8.89 -19.70
N GLY A 192 -7.60 -8.49 -18.45
CA GLY A 192 -7.86 -7.14 -17.93
C GLY A 192 -9.34 -6.94 -17.56
N TRP A 193 -10.18 -6.46 -18.47
CA TRP A 193 -11.61 -6.29 -18.21
C TRP A 193 -12.46 -6.79 -19.36
N ASP A 194 -13.67 -7.20 -19.04
CA ASP A 194 -14.72 -7.57 -19.96
C ASP A 194 -16.07 -7.24 -19.32
N THR A 195 -16.70 -6.19 -19.79
CA THR A 195 -17.95 -5.66 -19.27
C THR A 195 -18.99 -5.52 -20.37
N PHE A 196 -20.25 -5.56 -19.99
CA PHE A 196 -21.39 -5.47 -20.88
C PHE A 196 -22.20 -4.24 -20.50
N LEU A 197 -22.24 -3.23 -21.38
CA LEU A 197 -22.76 -1.89 -21.13
C LEU A 197 -24.14 -1.71 -21.77
N SER A 198 -25.08 -1.19 -20.97
CA SER A 198 -26.45 -0.91 -21.42
C SER A 198 -26.52 0.32 -22.35
N PRO A 199 -27.60 0.45 -23.18
CA PRO A 199 -27.94 1.75 -23.75
C PRO A 199 -28.29 2.76 -22.64
N SER A 200 -28.27 4.06 -22.99
CA SER A 200 -28.77 5.13 -22.11
C SER A 200 -30.24 4.92 -21.78
N VAL A 201 -30.61 5.19 -20.52
CA VAL A 201 -32.00 5.02 -20.07
C VAL A 201 -32.84 6.22 -20.53
N THR A 202 -34.01 5.92 -21.09
CA THR A 202 -34.94 6.96 -21.61
C THR A 202 -35.97 7.45 -20.59
N SER A 203 -36.05 6.81 -19.42
CA SER A 203 -36.96 7.13 -18.31
C SER A 203 -36.15 7.16 -16.99
N PRO A 204 -36.68 7.79 -15.93
CA PRO A 204 -35.98 7.79 -14.66
C PRO A 204 -35.64 6.37 -14.18
N THR A 205 -34.38 6.13 -13.93
CA THR A 205 -33.85 4.82 -13.49
C THR A 205 -34.31 4.49 -12.06
N PHE A 206 -34.40 5.52 -11.23
CA PHE A 206 -34.81 5.43 -9.83
C PHE A 206 -36.07 6.28 -9.57
N PRO A 207 -37.25 5.84 -10.04
CA PRO A 207 -38.52 6.59 -9.82
C PRO A 207 -39.04 6.39 -8.40
N ASP A 208 -39.94 7.26 -7.98
CA ASP A 208 -40.80 7.12 -6.79
C ASP A 208 -40.00 6.91 -5.48
N GLY A 209 -38.88 7.60 -5.32
CA GLY A 209 -38.06 7.53 -4.10
C GLY A 209 -37.21 6.27 -3.97
N ARG A 210 -37.08 5.49 -5.05
CA ARG A 210 -36.16 4.36 -5.12
C ARG A 210 -34.73 4.86 -5.12
N THR A 211 -33.87 4.18 -4.38
CA THR A 211 -32.43 4.50 -4.29
C THR A 211 -31.55 3.26 -4.37
N MET A 212 -32.13 2.07 -4.21
CA MET A 212 -31.40 0.82 -4.18
C MET A 212 -31.30 0.21 -5.59
N THR A 213 -30.13 -0.27 -5.97
CA THR A 213 -29.93 -1.15 -7.13
C THR A 213 -30.11 -2.59 -6.70
N VAL A 214 -31.01 -3.33 -7.32
CA VAL A 214 -31.36 -4.70 -6.91
C VAL A 214 -31.28 -5.68 -8.07
N PHE A 215 -30.70 -6.85 -7.81
CA PHE A 215 -30.57 -7.95 -8.78
C PHE A 215 -30.25 -9.26 -8.05
N SER A 216 -30.31 -10.36 -8.78
CA SER A 216 -29.74 -11.63 -8.35
C SER A 216 -28.62 -12.03 -9.30
N ALA A 217 -27.54 -12.62 -8.77
CA ALA A 217 -26.44 -13.11 -9.57
C ALA A 217 -25.86 -14.40 -9.01
N ARG A 218 -25.15 -15.15 -9.85
CA ARG A 218 -24.34 -16.31 -9.46
C ARG A 218 -23.12 -16.45 -10.36
N GLY A 219 -22.08 -17.09 -9.87
CA GLY A 219 -20.84 -17.36 -10.61
C GLY A 219 -20.71 -18.80 -11.07
N GLY A 220 -19.90 -19.01 -12.07
CA GLY A 220 -19.36 -20.33 -12.40
C GLY A 220 -18.20 -20.71 -11.47
N PRO A 221 -17.57 -21.89 -11.67
CA PRO A 221 -16.57 -22.43 -10.73
C PRO A 221 -15.35 -21.52 -10.51
N HIS A 222 -15.04 -20.64 -11.44
CA HIS A 222 -13.87 -19.77 -11.41
C HIS A 222 -14.20 -18.29 -11.29
N THR A 223 -15.49 -17.95 -11.11
CA THR A 223 -15.95 -16.56 -11.06
C THR A 223 -16.58 -16.24 -9.71
N SER A 224 -15.82 -15.61 -8.85
CA SER A 224 -16.17 -15.33 -7.46
C SER A 224 -16.58 -13.88 -7.19
N GLY A 225 -16.52 -13.00 -8.19
CA GLY A 225 -16.91 -11.59 -8.07
C GLY A 225 -17.59 -11.07 -9.33
N LEU A 226 -18.32 -9.96 -9.18
CA LEU A 226 -18.97 -9.25 -10.28
C LEU A 226 -18.90 -7.75 -9.99
N SER A 227 -18.51 -6.94 -10.97
CA SER A 227 -18.65 -5.48 -10.88
C SER A 227 -19.97 -5.03 -11.51
N VAL A 228 -20.59 -4.07 -10.86
CA VAL A 228 -21.78 -3.36 -11.33
C VAL A 228 -21.43 -1.88 -11.32
N GLU A 229 -21.55 -1.23 -12.45
CA GLU A 229 -21.13 0.15 -12.63
C GLU A 229 -22.29 1.00 -13.15
N TRP A 230 -22.50 2.15 -12.51
CA TRP A 230 -23.37 3.19 -13.03
C TRP A 230 -22.54 4.30 -13.66
N ASP A 231 -22.91 4.66 -14.89
CA ASP A 231 -22.43 5.87 -15.53
C ASP A 231 -23.50 6.96 -15.38
N ASP A 232 -23.10 8.13 -14.92
CA ASP A 232 -23.96 9.29 -14.81
C ASP A 232 -24.08 10.04 -16.16
N LYS A 233 -25.08 10.90 -16.27
CA LYS A 233 -25.29 11.76 -17.45
C LYS A 233 -24.11 12.71 -17.75
N ASP A 234 -23.32 13.02 -16.74
CA ASP A 234 -22.11 13.85 -16.88
C ASP A 234 -20.83 13.04 -17.21
N GLY A 235 -20.96 11.72 -17.36
CA GLY A 235 -19.85 10.81 -17.63
C GLY A 235 -19.10 10.35 -16.40
N SER A 236 -19.55 10.69 -15.20
CA SER A 236 -19.00 10.16 -13.94
C SER A 236 -19.34 8.69 -13.79
N ARG A 237 -18.41 7.91 -13.23
CA ARG A 237 -18.50 6.45 -13.11
C ARG A 237 -18.47 6.02 -11.66
N TRP A 238 -19.33 5.07 -11.32
CA TRP A 238 -19.56 4.62 -9.96
C TRP A 238 -19.65 3.09 -9.92
N ILE A 239 -18.73 2.43 -9.23
CA ILE A 239 -18.57 0.99 -9.27
C ILE A 239 -18.83 0.38 -7.90
N ALA A 240 -19.63 -0.69 -7.89
CA ALA A 240 -19.78 -1.61 -6.77
C ALA A 240 -19.33 -3.01 -7.19
N THR A 241 -18.66 -3.72 -6.30
CA THR A 241 -18.27 -5.12 -6.51
C THR A 241 -19.02 -6.00 -5.52
N VAL A 242 -19.56 -7.11 -6.03
CA VAL A 242 -20.29 -8.09 -5.23
C VAL A 242 -19.64 -9.47 -5.34
N PRO A 243 -19.56 -10.24 -4.23
CA PRO A 243 -19.07 -11.62 -4.29
C PRO A 243 -20.12 -12.51 -4.96
N LEU A 244 -19.68 -13.44 -5.82
CA LEU A 244 -20.53 -14.47 -6.43
C LEU A 244 -20.32 -15.82 -5.76
N THR A 245 -21.39 -16.60 -5.69
CA THR A 245 -21.38 -18.01 -5.30
C THR A 245 -21.96 -18.86 -6.43
N PRO A 246 -21.82 -20.21 -6.43
CA PRO A 246 -22.48 -21.07 -7.40
C PRO A 246 -24.02 -21.03 -7.35
N HIS A 247 -24.59 -20.54 -6.25
CA HIS A 247 -26.04 -20.41 -6.03
C HIS A 247 -26.50 -19.00 -6.37
N TRP A 248 -27.78 -18.87 -6.74
CA TRP A 248 -28.37 -17.55 -6.89
C TRP A 248 -28.36 -16.80 -5.57
N ARG A 249 -27.89 -15.56 -5.62
CA ARG A 249 -27.90 -14.68 -4.47
C ARG A 249 -28.49 -13.34 -4.86
N ARG A 250 -29.34 -12.79 -4.01
CA ARG A 250 -29.93 -11.47 -4.20
C ARG A 250 -29.02 -10.40 -3.62
N TYR A 251 -28.89 -9.32 -4.36
CA TYR A 251 -28.12 -8.12 -3.99
C TYR A 251 -29.05 -6.92 -3.93
N SER A 252 -28.85 -6.07 -2.93
CA SER A 252 -29.50 -4.79 -2.77
C SER A 252 -28.44 -3.77 -2.42
N LEU A 253 -28.05 -2.94 -3.37
CA LEU A 253 -26.92 -2.03 -3.25
C LEU A 253 -27.43 -0.60 -3.04
N PRO A 254 -27.18 0.01 -1.87
CA PRO A 254 -27.44 1.42 -1.65
C PRO A 254 -26.47 2.32 -2.45
N PRO A 255 -26.74 3.61 -2.61
CA PRO A 255 -25.81 4.53 -3.27
C PRO A 255 -24.41 4.53 -2.66
N SER A 256 -24.31 4.32 -1.35
CA SER A 256 -23.03 4.24 -0.62
C SER A 256 -22.18 3.02 -0.96
N ALA A 257 -22.74 1.99 -1.59
CA ALA A 257 -21.99 0.83 -2.07
C ALA A 257 -21.20 1.12 -3.35
N PHE A 258 -21.47 2.24 -4.01
CA PHE A 258 -20.83 2.61 -5.27
C PHE A 258 -19.70 3.61 -5.02
N HIS A 259 -18.49 3.23 -5.40
CA HIS A 259 -17.29 4.04 -5.27
C HIS A 259 -16.98 4.79 -6.56
N SER A 260 -16.42 5.97 -6.41
CA SER A 260 -15.98 6.79 -7.54
C SER A 260 -14.87 6.11 -8.34
N TRP A 261 -14.99 6.08 -9.66
CA TRP A 261 -13.96 5.61 -10.56
C TRP A 261 -13.64 6.67 -11.62
N THR A 262 -12.39 7.14 -11.65
CA THR A 262 -11.88 8.15 -12.60
C THR A 262 -12.62 9.50 -12.58
N ASN A 263 -13.37 9.82 -11.53
CA ASN A 263 -14.09 11.09 -11.39
C ASN A 263 -13.14 12.20 -10.85
N THR A 264 -13.57 13.47 -10.99
CA THR A 264 -12.88 14.56 -10.29
C THR A 264 -13.05 14.42 -8.78
N ASP A 265 -12.09 14.92 -8.00
CA ASP A 265 -12.16 14.88 -6.52
C ASP A 265 -13.42 15.56 -5.96
N GLU A 266 -13.91 16.61 -6.63
CA GLU A 266 -15.13 17.28 -6.25
C GLU A 266 -16.35 16.39 -6.45
N ARG A 267 -16.45 15.73 -7.61
CA ARG A 267 -17.56 14.81 -7.91
C ARG A 267 -17.51 13.55 -7.05
N ALA A 268 -16.30 13.02 -6.82
CA ALA A 268 -16.10 11.85 -5.96
C ALA A 268 -16.59 12.10 -4.52
N ARG A 269 -16.38 13.29 -3.97
CA ARG A 269 -16.87 13.65 -2.63
C ARG A 269 -18.40 13.77 -2.53
N GLN A 270 -19.10 13.96 -3.66
CA GLN A 270 -20.57 14.04 -3.65
C GLN A 270 -21.26 12.67 -3.57
N GLY A 271 -20.51 11.57 -3.86
CA GLY A 271 -21.06 10.23 -3.93
C GLY A 271 -21.93 9.96 -5.15
N PHE A 272 -22.35 8.73 -5.32
CA PHE A 272 -23.30 8.34 -6.36
C PHE A 272 -24.69 8.93 -6.08
N ARG A 273 -25.29 9.52 -7.10
CA ARG A 273 -26.62 10.12 -7.04
C ARG A 273 -27.55 9.39 -8.00
N PRO A 274 -28.53 8.64 -7.49
CA PRO A 274 -29.44 7.82 -8.33
C PRO A 274 -30.18 8.60 -9.43
N GLU A 275 -30.46 9.89 -9.22
CA GLU A 275 -31.15 10.74 -10.20
C GLU A 275 -30.28 11.09 -11.41
N ASP A 276 -28.99 10.94 -11.31
CA ASP A 276 -28.03 11.22 -12.40
C ASP A 276 -27.72 9.98 -13.25
N ALA A 277 -28.10 8.78 -12.79
CA ALA A 277 -27.80 7.51 -13.45
C ALA A 277 -28.34 7.45 -14.89
N ASP A 278 -27.47 7.09 -15.85
CA ASP A 278 -27.77 7.02 -17.29
C ASP A 278 -27.60 5.62 -17.88
N ARG A 279 -26.50 4.94 -17.56
CA ARG A 279 -26.15 3.62 -18.11
C ARG A 279 -25.69 2.69 -17.00
N LEU A 280 -25.81 1.39 -17.27
CA LEU A 280 -25.34 0.36 -16.39
C LEU A 280 -24.35 -0.55 -17.12
N ALA A 281 -23.21 -0.83 -16.51
CA ALA A 281 -22.32 -1.90 -16.94
C ALA A 281 -22.28 -3.02 -15.91
N VAL A 282 -22.17 -4.25 -16.39
CA VAL A 282 -21.94 -5.43 -15.56
C VAL A 282 -20.80 -6.25 -16.16
N GLY A 283 -19.92 -6.79 -15.32
CA GLY A 283 -18.83 -7.60 -15.83
C GLY A 283 -17.68 -7.81 -14.84
N LEU A 284 -16.52 -8.05 -15.41
CA LEU A 284 -15.32 -8.36 -14.68
C LEU A 284 -14.22 -7.38 -15.06
N ALA A 285 -13.48 -6.90 -14.06
CA ALA A 285 -12.29 -6.10 -14.30
C ALA A 285 -11.26 -6.39 -13.19
N PHE A 286 -10.02 -6.60 -13.55
CA PHE A 286 -8.97 -6.95 -12.60
C PHE A 286 -8.84 -5.91 -11.47
N SER A 287 -9.07 -4.63 -11.77
CA SER A 287 -9.03 -3.54 -10.80
C SER A 287 -10.20 -3.55 -9.80
N HIS A 288 -11.25 -4.34 -10.03
CA HIS A 288 -12.47 -4.34 -9.22
C HIS A 288 -12.81 -5.72 -8.69
N THR A 289 -12.85 -6.73 -9.57
CA THR A 289 -13.23 -8.10 -9.18
C THR A 289 -12.03 -8.98 -8.85
N GLY A 290 -10.82 -8.52 -9.14
CA GLY A 290 -9.60 -9.26 -8.93
C GLY A 290 -9.42 -10.49 -9.80
N THR A 291 -10.27 -10.69 -10.78
CA THR A 291 -10.17 -11.80 -11.71
C THR A 291 -9.14 -11.44 -12.79
N VAL A 292 -8.00 -12.12 -12.78
CA VAL A 292 -6.82 -11.73 -13.57
C VAL A 292 -6.72 -12.47 -14.89
N GLY A 293 -7.55 -13.48 -15.16
CA GLY A 293 -7.48 -14.20 -16.41
C GLY A 293 -8.27 -15.52 -16.45
N GLY A 294 -8.15 -16.23 -17.54
CA GLY A 294 -8.76 -17.53 -17.75
C GLY A 294 -10.26 -17.49 -18.05
N LYS A 295 -10.84 -18.67 -18.13
CA LYS A 295 -12.27 -18.82 -18.43
C LYS A 295 -13.12 -18.34 -17.25
N GLN A 296 -14.06 -17.43 -17.54
CA GLN A 296 -14.99 -16.88 -16.57
C GLN A 296 -16.43 -17.13 -17.01
N GLU A 297 -17.34 -17.27 -16.06
CA GLU A 297 -18.74 -17.51 -16.34
C GLU A 297 -19.64 -16.97 -15.22
N TYR A 298 -20.67 -16.21 -15.57
CA TYR A 298 -21.61 -15.68 -14.58
C TYR A 298 -23.01 -15.47 -15.16
N TRP A 299 -23.98 -15.37 -14.26
CA TRP A 299 -25.38 -15.08 -14.58
C TRP A 299 -25.86 -13.91 -13.74
N VAL A 300 -26.63 -13.03 -14.37
CA VAL A 300 -27.24 -11.86 -13.73
C VAL A 300 -28.73 -11.83 -14.08
N SER A 301 -29.59 -11.70 -13.07
CA SER A 301 -31.03 -11.48 -13.30
C SER A 301 -31.31 -10.12 -13.92
N PRO A 302 -32.53 -9.84 -14.41
CA PRO A 302 -32.93 -8.46 -14.67
C PRO A 302 -32.56 -7.55 -13.50
N ILE A 303 -31.89 -6.44 -13.84
CA ILE A 303 -31.46 -5.46 -12.85
C ILE A 303 -32.52 -4.40 -12.71
N GLY A 304 -32.83 -4.02 -11.49
CA GLY A 304 -33.86 -3.05 -11.23
C GLY A 304 -33.55 -2.16 -10.04
N THR A 305 -34.54 -1.41 -9.63
CA THR A 305 -34.43 -0.48 -8.51
C THR A 305 -35.52 -0.74 -7.48
N ALA A 306 -35.27 -0.34 -6.23
CA ALA A 306 -36.20 -0.53 -5.12
C ALA A 306 -36.08 0.63 -4.12
N THR A 307 -37.12 0.84 -3.30
CA THR A 307 -36.99 1.60 -2.06
C THR A 307 -36.30 0.71 -1.01
N SER A 308 -35.85 1.31 0.09
CA SER A 308 -35.27 0.57 1.22
C SER A 308 -36.28 -0.39 1.87
N GLU A 309 -37.59 -0.11 1.74
CA GLU A 309 -38.64 -0.98 2.26
C GLU A 309 -38.95 -2.15 1.30
N GLU A 310 -38.86 -1.93 0.00
CA GLU A 310 -39.06 -2.98 -1.04
C GLU A 310 -37.82 -3.88 -1.19
N ALA A 311 -36.63 -3.33 -0.96
CA ALA A 311 -35.43 -4.12 -0.91
C ALA A 311 -35.47 -4.97 0.35
N PRO A 312 -35.27 -6.30 0.29
CA PRO A 312 -35.03 -7.05 1.49
C PRO A 312 -33.82 -6.39 2.16
N ALA A 313 -33.86 -6.31 3.51
CA ALA A 313 -32.70 -5.85 4.26
C ALA A 313 -31.48 -6.60 3.71
N ALA A 314 -30.60 -5.87 3.04
CA ALA A 314 -29.34 -6.47 2.63
C ALA A 314 -28.68 -6.94 3.91
N PRO A 315 -28.26 -8.20 3.98
CA PRO A 315 -27.54 -8.67 5.14
C PRO A 315 -26.37 -7.76 5.55
N SER A 316 -25.83 -6.97 4.61
CA SER A 316 -24.68 -6.08 4.78
C SER A 316 -24.96 -4.79 5.57
N GLU A 317 -26.14 -4.20 5.52
CA GLU A 317 -26.36 -2.87 6.11
C GLU A 317 -26.61 -2.89 7.63
N ALA A 318 -27.26 -3.90 8.15
CA ALA A 318 -27.52 -4.01 9.61
C ALA A 318 -26.35 -4.64 10.38
N GLN A 319 -25.19 -4.96 9.73
CA GLN A 319 -24.29 -5.95 10.28
C GLN A 319 -22.82 -5.68 9.89
N ASP A 320 -22.50 -4.40 9.83
CA ASP A 320 -21.16 -3.91 9.52
C ASP A 320 -20.25 -4.06 10.74
N LEU A 321 -19.10 -4.72 10.56
CA LEU A 321 -18.01 -4.73 11.51
C LEU A 321 -17.09 -3.51 11.35
N ALA A 322 -17.34 -2.62 10.40
CA ALA A 322 -16.53 -1.43 10.11
C ALA A 322 -16.28 -0.55 11.36
N PRO A 323 -17.20 -0.36 12.32
CA PRO A 323 -16.86 0.32 13.55
C PRO A 323 -15.71 -0.34 14.32
N LEU A 324 -15.64 -1.68 14.36
CA LEU A 324 -14.53 -2.40 14.99
C LEU A 324 -13.22 -2.26 14.19
N GLU A 325 -13.31 -2.19 12.87
CA GLU A 325 -12.15 -1.98 12.01
C GLU A 325 -11.46 -0.65 12.30
N THR A 326 -12.19 0.39 12.64
CA THR A 326 -11.62 1.69 13.04
C THR A 326 -10.77 1.61 14.32
N LEU A 327 -11.05 0.65 15.20
CA LEU A 327 -10.28 0.39 16.42
C LEU A 327 -9.22 -0.68 16.22
N THR A 328 -9.35 -1.47 15.14
CA THR A 328 -8.39 -2.53 14.84
C THR A 328 -7.06 -1.89 14.50
N PRO A 329 -6.00 -2.27 15.19
CA PRO A 329 -4.70 -1.80 14.80
C PRO A 329 -4.40 -2.25 13.38
N ALA A 330 -3.93 -1.35 12.56
CA ALA A 330 -3.39 -1.68 11.26
C ALA A 330 -2.31 -2.77 11.45
N THR A 331 -2.65 -4.00 11.10
CA THR A 331 -1.81 -5.18 11.31
C THR A 331 -1.83 -6.01 10.05
N LYS A 332 -0.65 -6.26 9.54
CA LYS A 332 -0.48 -7.15 8.39
C LYS A 332 -0.63 -8.60 8.84
N PHE A 333 -1.54 -9.31 8.20
CA PHE A 333 -1.71 -10.75 8.35
C PHE A 333 -1.28 -11.47 7.09
N PHE A 334 -0.51 -12.54 7.20
CA PHE A 334 -0.07 -13.30 6.05
C PHE A 334 0.33 -14.74 6.44
N PRO A 335 0.20 -15.70 5.51
CA PRO A 335 0.67 -17.06 5.73
C PRO A 335 2.20 -17.10 5.82
N ILE A 336 2.73 -18.04 6.61
CA ILE A 336 4.16 -18.31 6.73
C ILE A 336 4.47 -19.57 5.96
N HIS A 337 5.41 -19.48 5.02
CA HIS A 337 5.77 -20.56 4.11
C HIS A 337 7.01 -21.33 4.60
N GLY A 338 7.09 -22.59 4.18
CA GLY A 338 8.25 -23.45 4.43
C GLY A 338 8.33 -24.04 5.83
N ALA A 339 9.47 -24.64 6.14
CA ALA A 339 9.71 -25.24 7.45
C ALA A 339 10.18 -24.18 8.44
N ILE A 340 9.43 -24.01 9.51
CA ILE A 340 9.72 -23.03 10.57
C ILE A 340 10.05 -23.72 11.89
N ARG A 341 10.75 -22.99 12.75
CA ARG A 341 10.86 -23.25 14.18
C ARG A 341 10.30 -22.05 14.94
N LEU A 342 9.64 -22.29 16.05
CA LEU A 342 9.20 -21.24 16.93
C LEU A 342 10.32 -20.87 17.91
N ALA A 343 10.40 -19.60 18.27
CA ALA A 343 11.44 -19.07 19.14
C ALA A 343 11.57 -19.89 20.44
N GLY A 344 12.77 -20.32 20.78
CA GLY A 344 13.03 -21.21 21.91
C GLY A 344 12.97 -22.71 21.62
N GLY A 345 12.48 -23.14 20.43
CA GLY A 345 12.56 -24.53 19.95
C GLY A 345 11.73 -25.58 20.70
N THR A 346 10.88 -25.15 21.66
CA THR A 346 10.09 -26.05 22.52
C THR A 346 8.62 -26.13 22.15
N ILE A 347 8.18 -25.34 21.19
CA ILE A 347 6.79 -25.26 20.71
C ILE A 347 6.73 -25.84 19.31
N ALA A 348 5.86 -26.82 19.09
CA ALA A 348 5.58 -27.34 17.75
C ALA A 348 4.78 -26.31 16.95
N SER A 349 5.12 -26.15 15.67
CA SER A 349 4.41 -25.23 14.77
C SER A 349 2.97 -25.68 14.56
N PRO A 350 2.01 -24.74 14.45
CA PRO A 350 0.66 -25.09 13.97
C PRO A 350 0.72 -25.56 12.51
N ALA A 351 -0.36 -26.23 12.08
CA ALA A 351 -0.43 -26.80 10.72
C ALA A 351 -0.44 -25.70 9.64
N PHE A 352 -1.10 -24.57 9.94
CA PHE A 352 -1.22 -23.41 9.05
C PHE A 352 -0.72 -22.16 9.78
N PRO A 353 0.61 -21.96 9.85
CA PRO A 353 1.16 -20.81 10.55
C PRO A 353 0.89 -19.51 9.77
N GLU A 354 0.31 -18.54 10.47
CA GLU A 354 0.12 -17.19 9.97
C GLU A 354 0.83 -16.19 10.88
N SER A 355 1.23 -15.08 10.31
CA SER A 355 1.85 -13.98 11.04
C SER A 355 0.87 -12.85 11.29
N ALA A 356 0.94 -12.26 12.49
CA ALA A 356 0.44 -10.92 12.77
C ALA A 356 1.64 -10.02 12.99
N GLN A 357 2.08 -9.29 11.98
CA GLN A 357 3.31 -8.51 12.07
C GLN A 357 3.13 -7.23 12.87
N PRO A 358 3.70 -7.12 14.09
CA PRO A 358 3.56 -5.94 14.92
C PRO A 358 4.67 -4.92 14.64
N ARG A 359 4.31 -3.70 14.32
CA ARG A 359 5.24 -2.55 14.25
C ARG A 359 4.47 -1.25 14.46
N PRO A 360 5.03 -0.21 15.10
CA PRO A 360 6.42 -0.09 15.58
C PRO A 360 6.68 -0.72 16.95
N SER A 361 7.96 -1.00 17.22
CA SER A 361 8.41 -1.72 18.44
C SER A 361 8.50 -0.86 19.72
N GLY A 362 8.41 0.46 19.62
CA GLY A 362 8.55 1.39 20.77
C GLY A 362 9.96 1.92 21.03
N THR A 363 10.98 1.51 20.27
CA THR A 363 12.33 2.08 20.38
C THR A 363 12.38 3.54 19.93
N GLY A 364 13.20 4.34 20.60
CA GLY A 364 13.27 5.80 20.44
C GLY A 364 12.35 6.53 21.40
N TYR A 365 12.58 7.83 21.56
CA TYR A 365 11.85 8.69 22.46
C TYR A 365 11.21 9.87 21.72
N ALA A 366 10.10 10.39 22.26
CA ALA A 366 9.34 11.51 21.69
C ALA A 366 8.92 11.28 20.22
N LYS A 367 8.49 10.06 19.91
CA LYS A 367 8.07 9.66 18.56
C LYS A 367 6.60 9.98 18.26
N GLY A 368 5.83 10.41 19.28
CA GLY A 368 4.39 10.70 19.10
C GLY A 368 3.53 9.46 18.83
N ARG A 369 4.03 8.28 19.18
CA ARG A 369 3.30 7.03 18.94
C ARG A 369 2.06 6.92 19.80
N THR A 370 0.99 6.41 19.20
CA THR A 370 -0.27 6.06 19.88
C THR A 370 -0.33 4.58 20.27
N ALA A 371 0.61 3.79 19.80
CA ALA A 371 0.69 2.35 20.11
C ALA A 371 2.13 1.88 20.18
N ARG A 372 2.35 0.80 20.94
CA ARG A 372 3.56 -0.02 20.89
C ARG A 372 3.16 -1.48 20.68
N TRP A 373 3.93 -2.19 19.87
CA TRP A 373 3.78 -3.63 19.66
C TRP A 373 4.93 -4.40 20.30
N ILE A 374 4.59 -5.56 20.84
CA ILE A 374 5.53 -6.50 21.46
C ILE A 374 5.30 -7.86 20.81
N SER A 375 6.33 -8.42 20.21
CA SER A 375 6.32 -9.80 19.75
C SER A 375 6.37 -10.74 20.97
N LEU A 376 5.48 -11.74 21.00
CA LEU A 376 5.41 -12.74 22.07
C LEU A 376 5.92 -14.10 21.60
N LEU A 377 5.68 -14.45 20.34
CA LEU A 377 6.10 -15.72 19.76
C LEU A 377 6.44 -15.54 18.29
N ASP A 378 7.73 -15.53 17.99
CA ASP A 378 8.23 -15.42 16.63
C ASP A 378 8.43 -16.78 15.97
N ALA A 379 8.22 -16.81 14.65
CA ALA A 379 8.60 -17.90 13.77
C ALA A 379 9.88 -17.53 13.01
N GLU A 380 10.79 -18.47 12.94
CA GLU A 380 12.05 -18.37 12.21
C GLU A 380 12.16 -19.51 11.20
N ASP A 381 12.82 -19.27 10.10
CA ASP A 381 13.22 -20.35 9.19
C ASP A 381 14.01 -21.42 9.94
N ALA A 382 13.62 -22.69 9.78
CA ALA A 382 14.22 -23.79 10.53
C ALA A 382 15.72 -23.99 10.24
N LYS A 383 16.22 -23.56 9.07
CA LYS A 383 17.61 -23.73 8.62
C LYS A 383 18.44 -22.47 8.84
N THR A 384 17.93 -21.31 8.40
CA THR A 384 18.68 -20.06 8.40
C THR A 384 18.54 -19.29 9.71
N GLY A 385 17.43 -19.49 10.45
CA GLY A 385 17.10 -18.70 11.63
C GLY A 385 16.56 -17.31 11.31
N GLU A 386 16.32 -17.01 10.03
CA GLU A 386 15.71 -15.74 9.64
C GLU A 386 14.27 -15.65 10.12
N TRP A 387 13.88 -14.47 10.55
CA TRP A 387 12.52 -14.20 10.97
C TRP A 387 11.54 -14.38 9.80
N ARG A 388 10.43 -15.09 10.06
CA ARG A 388 9.37 -15.36 9.05
C ARG A 388 8.03 -14.75 9.44
N GLY A 389 7.84 -14.45 10.70
CA GLY A 389 6.58 -13.87 11.17
C GLY A 389 6.44 -13.94 12.68
N THR A 390 5.31 -13.50 13.18
CA THR A 390 4.99 -13.48 14.60
C THR A 390 3.61 -14.10 14.80
N LEU A 391 3.55 -15.23 15.52
CA LEU A 391 2.30 -15.95 15.77
C LEU A 391 1.50 -15.38 16.94
N ALA A 392 2.17 -14.66 17.86
CA ALA A 392 1.51 -14.05 19.00
C ALA A 392 2.09 -12.67 19.28
N THR A 393 1.21 -11.68 19.45
CA THR A 393 1.58 -10.29 19.66
C THR A 393 0.82 -9.67 20.81
N LEU A 394 1.42 -8.64 21.42
CA LEU A 394 0.77 -7.77 22.38
C LEU A 394 0.84 -6.33 21.87
N ARG A 395 -0.31 -5.67 21.73
CA ARG A 395 -0.41 -4.27 21.38
C ARG A 395 -0.83 -3.45 22.58
N LEU A 396 -0.08 -2.42 22.86
CA LEU A 396 -0.40 -1.38 23.82
C LEU A 396 -1.01 -0.19 23.06
N SER A 397 -2.28 0.11 23.30
CA SER A 397 -2.87 1.38 22.91
C SER A 397 -2.57 2.39 24.02
N LEU A 398 -1.93 3.51 23.67
CA LEU A 398 -1.50 4.48 24.65
C LEU A 398 -2.64 5.47 24.97
N PRO A 399 -2.80 5.91 26.23
CA PRO A 399 -3.81 6.88 26.57
C PRO A 399 -3.64 8.19 25.77
N ALA A 400 -4.73 8.65 25.14
CA ALA A 400 -4.80 9.87 24.37
C ALA A 400 -5.97 10.74 24.87
N ARG A 401 -6.14 11.98 24.36
CA ARG A 401 -7.26 12.82 24.75
C ARG A 401 -8.60 12.15 24.43
N GLY A 402 -9.37 11.85 25.47
CA GLY A 402 -10.71 11.25 25.35
C GLY A 402 -10.74 9.75 25.15
N GLU A 403 -9.58 9.07 25.17
CA GLU A 403 -9.48 7.62 25.05
C GLU A 403 -8.64 7.03 26.18
N SER A 404 -9.15 5.96 26.80
CA SER A 404 -8.39 5.18 27.76
C SER A 404 -7.45 4.23 27.03
N GLY A 405 -6.25 4.04 27.58
CA GLY A 405 -5.32 3.05 27.04
C GLY A 405 -5.82 1.62 27.25
N SER A 406 -5.44 0.71 26.35
CA SER A 406 -5.81 -0.70 26.42
C SER A 406 -4.66 -1.61 26.03
N VAL A 407 -4.80 -2.91 26.33
CA VAL A 407 -3.85 -3.95 25.95
C VAL A 407 -4.59 -5.02 25.14
N TRP A 408 -4.12 -5.30 23.93
CA TRP A 408 -4.70 -6.35 23.07
C TRP A 408 -3.63 -7.41 22.81
N ALA A 409 -3.96 -8.68 23.10
CA ALA A 409 -3.16 -9.83 22.70
C ALA A 409 -3.84 -10.49 21.49
N ALA A 410 -3.08 -10.77 20.45
CA ALA A 410 -3.55 -11.44 19.25
C ALA A 410 -2.69 -12.66 18.97
N TRP A 411 -3.34 -13.82 18.80
CA TRP A 411 -2.71 -15.11 18.51
C TRP A 411 -3.27 -15.65 17.20
N THR A 412 -2.41 -15.98 16.24
CA THR A 412 -2.84 -16.43 14.92
C THR A 412 -3.34 -17.88 14.87
N PRO A 413 -2.77 -18.86 15.61
CA PRO A 413 -3.23 -20.24 15.52
C PRO A 413 -4.69 -20.42 15.91
N THR A 414 -5.39 -21.30 15.20
CA THR A 414 -6.80 -21.65 15.44
C THR A 414 -6.98 -23.07 16.00
N GLU A 415 -5.94 -23.92 15.94
CA GLU A 415 -6.01 -25.32 16.34
C GLU A 415 -5.93 -25.45 17.86
N ALA A 416 -6.92 -26.11 18.46
CA ALA A 416 -6.96 -26.38 19.90
C ALA A 416 -5.69 -27.09 20.39
N GLY A 417 -5.16 -28.06 19.61
CA GLY A 417 -3.95 -28.81 19.95
C GLY A 417 -2.69 -27.94 20.11
N PHE A 418 -2.63 -26.78 19.42
CA PHE A 418 -1.55 -25.83 19.60
C PHE A 418 -1.53 -25.29 21.04
N TYR A 419 -2.70 -24.92 21.57
CA TYR A 419 -2.87 -24.35 22.90
C TYR A 419 -2.76 -25.37 24.03
N GLU A 420 -2.79 -26.65 23.73
CA GLU A 420 -2.57 -27.72 24.71
C GLU A 420 -1.08 -27.96 25.03
N GLN A 421 -0.17 -27.42 24.23
CA GLN A 421 1.27 -27.54 24.45
C GLN A 421 1.70 -26.83 25.74
N PRO A 422 2.46 -27.49 26.68
CA PRO A 422 2.81 -26.89 27.98
C PRO A 422 3.53 -25.55 27.87
N ALA A 423 4.37 -25.36 26.85
CA ALA A 423 5.09 -24.11 26.63
C ALA A 423 4.15 -22.99 26.16
N VAL A 424 3.13 -23.31 25.33
CA VAL A 424 2.11 -22.36 24.87
C VAL A 424 1.21 -21.96 26.04
N LYS A 425 0.72 -22.92 26.84
CA LYS A 425 -0.05 -22.64 28.07
C LYS A 425 0.70 -21.71 29.01
N LYS A 426 1.99 -21.97 29.24
CA LYS A 426 2.82 -21.10 30.06
C LYS A 426 2.92 -19.68 29.49
N LEU A 427 3.14 -19.56 28.16
CA LEU A 427 3.27 -18.26 27.49
C LEU A 427 1.94 -17.50 27.51
N LEU A 428 0.81 -18.16 27.27
CA LEU A 428 -0.52 -17.56 27.34
C LEU A 428 -0.85 -17.07 28.74
N THR A 429 -0.59 -17.90 29.76
CA THR A 429 -0.72 -17.52 31.18
C THR A 429 0.12 -16.28 31.51
N GLN A 430 1.40 -16.25 31.08
CA GLN A 430 2.29 -15.10 31.28
C GLN A 430 1.79 -13.85 30.55
N THR A 431 1.26 -14.01 29.32
CA THR A 431 0.66 -12.91 28.54
C THR A 431 -0.54 -12.32 29.28
N ALA A 432 -1.49 -13.15 29.70
CA ALA A 432 -2.67 -12.70 30.46
C ALA A 432 -2.27 -12.03 31.79
N ALA A 433 -1.30 -12.57 32.51
CA ALA A 433 -0.76 -11.95 33.73
C ALA A 433 -0.13 -10.58 33.45
N ARG A 434 0.65 -10.45 32.35
CA ARG A 434 1.25 -9.18 31.95
C ARG A 434 0.19 -8.15 31.55
N MET A 435 -0.90 -8.59 30.90
CA MET A 435 -2.06 -7.71 30.58
C MET A 435 -2.73 -7.24 31.87
N ARG A 436 -2.93 -8.11 32.84
CA ARG A 436 -3.48 -7.76 34.18
C ARG A 436 -2.58 -6.76 34.91
N ASP A 437 -1.28 -7.00 34.90
CA ASP A 437 -0.30 -6.15 35.60
C ASP A 437 -0.20 -4.75 34.96
N GLY A 438 -0.33 -4.64 33.65
CA GLY A 438 -0.54 -3.41 32.90
C GLY A 438 0.59 -2.39 32.90
N LEU A 439 1.76 -2.68 33.48
CA LEU A 439 2.88 -1.73 33.58
C LEU A 439 3.86 -1.95 32.43
N PHE A 440 4.05 -0.92 31.56
CA PHE A 440 4.85 -1.01 30.36
C PHE A 440 5.66 0.25 30.10
N LEU A 441 6.76 0.11 29.34
CA LEU A 441 7.37 1.21 28.60
C LEU A 441 6.55 1.47 27.33
N ALA A 442 6.19 2.70 27.07
CA ALA A 442 5.59 3.11 25.79
C ALA A 442 6.67 3.46 24.77
N GLU A 443 7.70 4.18 25.19
CA GLU A 443 8.85 4.62 24.39
C GLU A 443 10.10 4.66 25.26
N GLY A 444 11.28 4.51 24.63
CA GLY A 444 12.57 4.65 25.32
C GLY A 444 13.74 4.73 24.36
N GLY A 445 14.66 5.66 24.63
CA GLY A 445 15.81 5.91 23.77
C GLY A 445 16.07 7.39 23.51
N THR A 446 16.59 7.70 22.34
CA THR A 446 16.84 9.06 21.85
C THR A 446 15.78 9.52 20.85
N ASP A 447 15.68 10.84 20.65
CA ASP A 447 14.74 11.45 19.71
C ASP A 447 15.09 11.21 18.23
N PHE A 448 16.37 10.93 17.90
CA PHE A 448 16.77 10.52 16.55
C PHE A 448 17.51 9.17 16.59
N TYR A 449 17.46 8.41 15.50
CA TYR A 449 18.24 7.16 15.36
C TYR A 449 19.64 7.42 14.81
N THR A 450 19.81 8.52 14.08
CA THR A 450 21.11 8.96 13.56
C THR A 450 21.21 10.48 13.69
N TYR A 451 22.34 10.96 14.16
CA TYR A 451 22.63 12.37 14.39
C TYR A 451 23.70 12.88 13.43
N PHE A 452 23.76 14.20 13.26
CA PHE A 452 24.94 14.89 12.77
C PHE A 452 25.94 15.12 13.92
N PRO A 453 27.24 15.19 13.65
CA PRO A 453 28.22 15.53 14.68
C PRO A 453 27.88 16.87 15.36
N GLY A 454 27.88 16.86 16.69
CA GLY A 454 27.58 18.05 17.49
C GLY A 454 26.09 18.43 17.57
N GLN A 455 25.19 17.65 16.99
CA GLN A 455 23.76 17.89 17.08
C GLN A 455 23.26 17.52 18.49
N PRO A 456 22.62 18.44 19.24
CA PRO A 456 21.99 18.13 20.52
C PRO A 456 20.74 17.28 20.29
N GLY A 457 20.39 16.48 21.30
CA GLY A 457 19.21 15.63 21.27
C GLY A 457 18.59 15.44 22.65
N ARG A 458 17.61 14.57 22.73
CA ARG A 458 16.93 14.19 23.97
C ARG A 458 17.06 12.69 24.18
N LEU A 459 17.29 12.32 25.44
CA LEU A 459 17.35 10.93 25.93
C LEU A 459 16.23 10.75 26.93
N GLY A 460 15.33 9.83 26.75
CA GLY A 460 14.18 9.73 27.64
C GLY A 460 13.46 8.39 27.62
N ALA A 461 12.45 8.29 28.46
CA ALA A 461 11.55 7.15 28.56
C ALA A 461 10.12 7.61 28.85
N ARG A 462 9.15 6.87 28.36
CA ARG A 462 7.72 7.02 28.67
C ARG A 462 7.20 5.68 29.17
N ALA A 463 6.66 5.65 30.40
CA ALA A 463 6.00 4.48 30.97
C ALA A 463 4.49 4.71 31.05
N VAL A 464 3.71 3.63 31.03
CA VAL A 464 2.26 3.63 31.14
C VAL A 464 1.79 2.52 32.07
N ASN A 465 0.72 2.81 32.81
CA ASN A 465 -0.02 1.82 33.61
C ASN A 465 -1.38 1.58 32.93
N LEU A 466 -1.50 0.47 32.24
CA LEU A 466 -2.72 0.05 31.52
C LEU A 466 -3.53 -0.98 32.32
N GLY A 467 -3.27 -1.19 33.59
CA GLY A 467 -3.96 -2.17 34.47
C GLY A 467 -5.44 -1.91 34.76
N GLY A 468 -6.08 -1.10 33.91
CA GLY A 468 -7.51 -0.75 33.98
C GLY A 468 -7.76 0.55 34.75
N PRO A 469 -8.95 1.18 34.55
CA PRO A 469 -9.29 2.50 35.12
C PRO A 469 -9.41 2.47 36.66
N SER A 470 -9.65 1.29 37.25
CA SER A 470 -9.67 1.09 38.71
C SER A 470 -8.36 0.56 39.26
N GLY A 471 -7.32 0.43 38.40
CA GLY A 471 -6.01 -0.06 38.81
C GLY A 471 -5.35 0.82 39.87
N ALA A 472 -4.81 0.19 40.91
CA ALA A 472 -4.04 0.90 41.93
C ALA A 472 -2.84 1.60 41.29
N ALA A 473 -2.46 2.74 41.84
CA ALA A 473 -1.22 3.41 41.44
C ALA A 473 -0.03 2.45 41.64
N ARG A 474 0.83 2.38 40.61
CA ARG A 474 2.04 1.54 40.61
C ARG A 474 3.26 2.43 40.73
N THR A 475 4.23 2.02 41.51
CA THR A 475 5.49 2.73 41.71
C THR A 475 6.66 1.91 41.22
N GLY A 476 7.57 2.56 40.53
CA GLY A 476 8.74 1.92 39.96
C GLY A 476 9.83 2.92 39.62
N GLU A 477 10.80 2.50 38.85
CA GLU A 477 11.86 3.35 38.32
C GLU A 477 12.03 3.16 36.83
N MET A 478 12.10 4.26 36.09
CA MET A 478 12.58 4.28 34.72
C MET A 478 14.05 4.62 34.69
N SER A 479 14.83 3.87 33.93
CA SER A 479 16.24 4.21 33.73
C SER A 479 16.60 4.16 32.23
N VAL A 480 17.55 5.03 31.86
CA VAL A 480 18.20 5.01 30.56
C VAL A 480 19.71 4.91 30.76
N SER A 481 20.36 4.08 29.97
CA SER A 481 21.81 3.95 29.94
C SER A 481 22.32 3.95 28.51
N VAL A 482 23.36 4.69 28.23
CA VAL A 482 24.01 4.82 26.92
C VAL A 482 25.40 4.23 27.02
N THR A 483 25.70 3.27 26.17
CA THR A 483 27.02 2.65 26.06
C THR A 483 27.57 2.83 24.63
N ASP A 484 28.88 3.02 24.54
CA ASP A 484 29.58 3.02 23.25
C ASP A 484 29.78 1.58 22.71
N ALA A 485 30.28 1.45 21.50
CA ALA A 485 30.54 0.15 20.86
C ALA A 485 31.54 -0.72 21.65
N GLY A 486 32.35 -0.12 22.51
CA GLY A 486 33.25 -0.83 23.43
C GLY A 486 32.60 -1.23 24.75
N GLY A 487 31.29 -0.98 24.92
CA GLY A 487 30.57 -1.28 26.18
C GLY A 487 30.80 -0.28 27.30
N ARG A 488 31.50 0.82 27.07
CA ARG A 488 31.76 1.84 28.08
C ARG A 488 30.55 2.73 28.28
N LEU A 489 30.13 2.91 29.55
CA LEU A 489 29.02 3.80 29.90
C LEU A 489 29.36 5.26 29.59
N ALA A 490 28.58 5.88 28.70
CA ALA A 490 28.70 7.27 28.30
C ALA A 490 27.80 8.19 29.15
N GLN A 491 26.55 7.75 29.39
CA GLN A 491 25.56 8.50 30.18
C GLN A 491 24.56 7.52 30.80
N SER A 492 24.05 7.87 32.00
CA SER A 492 22.90 7.17 32.57
C SER A 492 22.02 8.12 33.37
N LYS A 493 20.74 7.81 33.47
CA LYS A 493 19.78 8.54 34.29
C LYS A 493 18.69 7.62 34.79
N THR A 494 18.27 7.78 36.03
CA THR A 494 17.16 7.07 36.65
C THR A 494 16.16 8.06 37.24
N TRP A 495 14.89 7.76 37.11
CA TRP A 495 13.76 8.55 37.60
C TRP A 495 12.80 7.62 38.36
N PRO A 496 12.41 7.94 39.59
CA PRO A 496 11.27 7.30 40.23
C PRO A 496 9.98 7.68 39.49
N VAL A 497 9.07 6.74 39.37
CA VAL A 497 7.76 6.97 38.68
C VAL A 497 6.63 6.37 39.50
N THR A 498 5.53 7.13 39.61
CA THR A 498 4.25 6.66 40.17
C THR A 498 3.17 6.90 39.16
N LEU A 499 2.49 5.82 38.74
CA LEU A 499 1.50 5.83 37.65
C LEU A 499 0.16 5.36 38.19
N ALA A 500 -0.84 6.24 38.17
CA ALA A 500 -2.23 5.83 38.36
C ALA A 500 -2.71 4.94 37.21
N GLY A 501 -3.74 4.12 37.43
CA GLY A 501 -4.34 3.31 36.37
C GLY A 501 -4.82 4.17 35.21
N GLY A 502 -4.60 3.73 33.99
CA GLY A 502 -4.95 4.48 32.77
C GLY A 502 -4.06 5.69 32.47
N THR A 503 -2.96 5.90 33.19
CA THR A 503 -2.08 7.06 32.97
C THR A 503 -0.68 6.68 32.52
N GLY A 504 0.04 7.68 31.99
CA GLY A 504 1.44 7.56 31.63
C GLY A 504 2.28 8.73 32.12
N ALA A 505 3.59 8.52 32.24
CA ALA A 505 4.56 9.57 32.54
C ALA A 505 5.75 9.47 31.59
N ALA A 506 6.27 10.62 31.19
CA ALA A 506 7.48 10.74 30.39
C ALA A 506 8.52 11.51 31.17
N GLN A 507 9.77 11.08 31.04
CA GLN A 507 10.95 11.74 31.65
C GLN A 507 12.06 11.83 30.61
N GLU A 508 12.80 12.92 30.60
CA GLU A 508 13.89 13.13 29.67
C GLU A 508 15.07 13.88 30.27
N VAL A 509 16.20 13.77 29.63
CA VAL A 509 17.43 14.54 29.91
C VAL A 509 18.06 14.91 28.56
N ALA A 510 18.79 16.04 28.55
CA ALA A 510 19.55 16.42 27.36
C ALA A 510 20.55 15.33 27.00
N TRP A 511 20.64 15.03 25.73
CA TRP A 511 21.61 14.13 25.14
C TRP A 511 22.61 14.96 24.33
N ASP A 512 23.84 15.00 24.78
CA ASP A 512 24.94 15.63 24.08
C ASP A 512 26.21 14.78 24.19
N PRO A 513 26.60 14.09 23.13
CA PRO A 513 27.82 13.29 23.09
C PRO A 513 29.08 14.15 23.06
N HIS A 514 29.00 15.48 23.22
CA HIS A 514 30.13 16.42 23.21
C HIS A 514 31.08 16.29 22.01
N GLY A 515 30.50 16.02 20.83
CA GLY A 515 31.26 15.81 19.58
C GLY A 515 32.09 14.52 19.52
N ARG A 516 32.00 13.66 20.53
CA ARG A 516 32.70 12.37 20.60
C ARG A 516 31.80 11.25 20.12
N TRP A 517 31.79 11.01 18.83
CA TRP A 517 31.10 9.89 18.24
C TRP A 517 32.07 8.74 18.00
N PRO A 518 31.97 7.60 18.72
CA PRO A 518 32.80 6.44 18.47
C PRO A 518 32.42 5.81 17.13
N ALA A 519 33.36 5.20 16.45
CA ALA A 519 33.09 4.32 15.34
C ALA A 519 32.13 3.21 15.82
N GLY A 520 30.99 3.03 15.19
CA GLY A 520 29.96 2.09 15.62
C GLY A 520 28.81 2.72 16.43
N GLY A 521 28.86 4.00 16.78
CA GLY A 521 27.77 4.71 17.47
C GLY A 521 27.59 4.32 18.93
N TYR A 522 26.33 4.39 19.39
CA TYR A 522 25.94 4.08 20.78
C TYR A 522 24.77 3.10 20.81
N THR A 523 24.68 2.38 21.93
CA THR A 523 23.49 1.59 22.30
C THR A 523 22.83 2.25 23.49
N VAL A 524 21.53 2.51 23.38
CA VAL A 524 20.70 3.02 24.48
C VAL A 524 19.82 1.89 24.99
N THR A 525 19.94 1.58 26.27
CA THR A 525 19.05 0.64 26.96
C THR A 525 18.15 1.42 27.90
N THR A 526 16.84 1.22 27.75
CA THR A 526 15.81 1.79 28.62
C THR A 526 15.17 0.66 29.40
N THR A 527 15.05 0.79 30.72
CA THR A 527 14.40 -0.21 31.57
C THR A 527 13.34 0.41 32.45
N LEU A 528 12.31 -0.36 32.75
CA LEU A 528 11.30 -0.08 33.74
C LEU A 528 11.37 -1.17 34.79
N THR A 529 11.55 -0.78 36.05
CA THR A 529 11.63 -1.70 37.20
C THR A 529 10.50 -1.44 38.16
N GLU A 530 10.04 -2.50 38.84
CA GLU A 530 9.11 -2.45 39.95
C GLU A 530 9.57 -3.40 41.03
N GLY A 531 9.69 -2.91 42.26
CA GLY A 531 10.21 -3.71 43.38
C GLY A 531 11.61 -4.29 43.14
N GLY A 532 12.45 -3.60 42.36
CA GLY A 532 13.77 -4.06 41.96
C GLY A 532 13.82 -5.08 40.82
N ARG A 533 12.67 -5.50 40.27
CA ARG A 533 12.59 -6.41 39.15
C ARG A 533 12.33 -5.65 37.84
N VAL A 534 13.08 -5.94 36.79
CA VAL A 534 12.81 -5.40 35.46
C VAL A 534 11.47 -5.96 34.94
N VAL A 535 10.53 -5.07 34.63
CA VAL A 535 9.20 -5.43 34.09
C VAL A 535 9.13 -5.19 32.59
N ASP A 536 9.92 -4.26 32.04
CA ASP A 536 10.01 -4.01 30.62
C ASP A 536 11.35 -3.38 30.24
N SER A 537 11.80 -3.59 28.99
CA SER A 537 13.03 -2.99 28.47
C SER A 537 12.96 -2.73 26.98
N LEU A 538 13.69 -1.71 26.52
CA LEU A 538 13.88 -1.35 25.12
C LEU A 538 15.36 -1.10 24.86
N THR A 539 15.82 -1.49 23.67
CA THR A 539 17.20 -1.23 23.23
C THR A 539 17.18 -0.57 21.85
N GLN A 540 17.93 0.53 21.73
CA GLN A 540 18.03 1.33 20.51
C GLN A 540 19.51 1.49 20.13
N ALA A 541 19.84 1.23 18.86
CA ALA A 541 21.10 1.65 18.27
C ALA A 541 21.00 3.12 17.81
N VAL A 542 22.04 3.91 18.10
CA VAL A 542 22.15 5.32 17.72
C VAL A 542 23.40 5.50 16.87
N GLY A 543 23.23 5.99 15.64
CA GLY A 543 24.31 6.25 14.71
C GLY A 543 24.71 7.72 14.64
N VAL A 544 25.80 7.97 13.94
CA VAL A 544 26.22 9.28 13.48
C VAL A 544 26.50 9.21 11.99
N TRP A 545 26.06 10.23 11.26
CA TRP A 545 26.40 10.37 9.85
C TRP A 545 27.38 11.52 9.64
N THR A 546 28.46 11.25 8.96
CA THR A 546 29.41 12.24 8.45
C THR A 546 29.58 12.07 6.97
N PRO A 547 29.85 13.16 6.23
CA PRO A 547 30.25 13.04 4.82
C PRO A 547 31.39 12.02 4.69
N PRO A 548 31.34 11.14 3.67
CA PRO A 548 32.42 10.19 3.44
C PRO A 548 33.73 10.92 3.14
N ALA A 549 34.84 10.37 3.64
CA ALA A 549 36.18 10.92 3.36
C ALA A 549 36.50 10.89 1.86
N HIS A 550 36.02 9.86 1.18
CA HIS A 550 36.05 9.71 -0.27
C HIS A 550 34.62 9.39 -0.71
N ALA A 551 34.08 10.25 -1.54
CA ALA A 551 32.74 10.09 -2.09
C ALA A 551 32.82 9.39 -3.45
N ASP A 552 32.02 8.36 -3.60
CA ASP A 552 31.90 7.55 -4.81
C ASP A 552 30.65 8.01 -5.58
N TRP A 553 30.77 9.09 -6.34
CA TRP A 553 29.65 9.63 -7.09
C TRP A 553 29.34 8.79 -8.32
N VAL A 554 28.06 8.53 -8.54
CA VAL A 554 27.57 8.05 -9.84
C VAL A 554 27.76 9.19 -10.86
N THR A 555 28.28 8.86 -12.03
CA THR A 555 28.51 9.80 -13.14
C THR A 555 27.80 9.32 -14.39
N ILE A 556 27.59 10.22 -15.37
CA ILE A 556 27.11 9.88 -16.71
C ILE A 556 28.26 10.00 -17.68
N THR A 557 28.51 8.93 -18.44
CA THR A 557 29.58 8.90 -19.45
C THR A 557 29.16 9.66 -20.71
N PRO A 558 30.12 10.12 -21.57
CA PRO A 558 29.76 10.83 -22.80
C PRO A 558 28.91 10.04 -23.78
N ASP A 559 28.89 8.72 -23.68
CA ASP A 559 28.06 7.82 -24.47
C ASP A 559 26.72 7.48 -23.81
N GLY A 560 26.33 8.24 -22.76
CA GLY A 560 25.00 8.21 -22.16
C GLY A 560 24.73 6.98 -21.27
N HIS A 561 25.70 6.63 -20.42
CA HIS A 561 25.55 5.52 -19.47
C HIS A 561 25.93 5.95 -18.05
N PHE A 562 25.29 5.37 -17.04
CA PHE A 562 25.77 5.55 -15.68
C PHE A 562 27.12 4.83 -15.47
N ALA A 563 27.97 5.46 -14.66
CA ALA A 563 29.25 4.92 -14.23
C ALA A 563 29.47 5.18 -12.73
N LEU A 564 30.17 4.25 -12.07
CA LEU A 564 30.63 4.34 -10.70
C LEU A 564 32.11 3.90 -10.67
N ASP A 565 32.97 4.69 -10.03
CA ASP A 565 34.45 4.47 -10.05
C ASP A 565 35.01 4.33 -11.46
N GLY A 566 34.50 5.10 -12.42
CA GLY A 566 34.94 5.08 -13.82
C GLY A 566 34.53 3.80 -14.58
N ARG A 567 33.75 2.92 -13.98
CA ARG A 567 33.23 1.69 -14.62
C ARG A 567 31.75 1.84 -14.89
N ARG A 568 31.29 1.25 -15.98
CA ARG A 568 29.85 1.22 -16.25
C ARG A 568 29.11 0.62 -15.06
N TRP A 569 28.11 1.35 -14.58
CA TRP A 569 27.24 0.95 -13.48
C TRP A 569 25.81 0.89 -14.00
N ARG A 570 25.15 -0.24 -13.85
CA ARG A 570 23.72 -0.36 -14.13
C ARG A 570 22.94 -0.38 -12.84
N VAL A 571 21.76 0.21 -12.87
CA VAL A 571 20.82 0.13 -11.75
C VAL A 571 20.07 -1.20 -11.83
N ASN A 572 20.17 -2.01 -10.80
CA ASN A 572 19.31 -3.16 -10.56
C ASN A 572 18.67 -2.94 -9.20
N GLY A 573 17.51 -2.34 -9.19
CA GLY A 573 16.90 -1.77 -7.99
C GLY A 573 15.46 -2.21 -7.77
N VAL A 574 14.90 -1.69 -6.69
CA VAL A 574 13.52 -1.92 -6.31
C VAL A 574 12.92 -0.66 -5.70
N ASN A 575 11.66 -0.38 -5.98
CA ASN A 575 10.89 0.62 -5.25
C ASN A 575 10.66 0.10 -3.82
N TYR A 576 11.03 0.90 -2.85
CA TYR A 576 11.10 0.48 -1.46
C TYR A 576 10.09 1.20 -0.58
N MET A 577 9.29 0.41 0.07
CA MET A 577 8.61 0.72 1.31
C MET A 577 8.88 -0.42 2.30
N PRO A 578 8.83 -0.19 3.63
CA PRO A 578 9.18 -1.23 4.58
C PRO A 578 8.18 -2.39 4.53
N SER A 579 8.69 -3.59 4.69
CA SER A 579 7.87 -4.81 4.67
C SER A 579 6.75 -4.81 5.71
N SER A 580 6.87 -4.00 6.76
CA SER A 580 5.83 -3.83 7.79
C SER A 580 4.68 -2.91 7.38
N GLY A 581 4.83 -2.11 6.33
CA GLY A 581 3.83 -1.09 5.94
C GLY A 581 2.77 -1.58 4.99
N ILE A 582 3.07 -2.58 4.17
CA ILE A 582 2.13 -3.11 3.19
C ILE A 582 0.90 -3.75 3.85
N ALA A 583 -0.24 -3.70 3.22
CA ALA A 583 -1.55 -4.13 3.74
C ALA A 583 -2.04 -3.37 4.99
N GLN A 584 -1.42 -2.25 5.31
CA GLN A 584 -1.84 -1.36 6.37
C GLN A 584 -2.21 -0.01 5.74
N GLU A 585 -3.39 0.14 5.24
CA GLU A 585 -3.85 1.36 4.54
C GLU A 585 -3.95 2.60 5.44
N ASP A 586 -3.29 2.58 6.52
CA ASP A 586 -2.95 3.78 7.25
C ASP A 586 -1.82 4.50 6.51
N SER A 587 -2.12 5.61 5.86
CA SER A 587 -1.12 6.45 5.18
C SER A 587 0.06 6.81 6.08
N ALA A 588 -0.16 6.88 7.39
CA ALA A 588 0.88 7.12 8.38
C ALA A 588 1.91 5.98 8.43
N LEU A 589 1.51 4.73 8.22
CA LEU A 589 2.42 3.58 8.26
C LEU A 589 2.99 3.22 6.88
N PHE A 590 2.24 3.45 5.82
CA PHE A 590 2.62 3.08 4.48
C PHE A 590 3.32 4.23 3.74
N GLU A 591 2.63 5.32 3.45
CA GLU A 591 3.20 6.45 2.72
C GLU A 591 4.13 7.29 3.61
N GLN A 592 3.74 7.55 4.85
CA GLN A 592 4.50 8.33 5.82
C GLN A 592 5.46 7.48 6.68
N TRP A 593 5.91 6.34 6.17
CA TRP A 593 6.72 5.39 6.93
C TRP A 593 8.05 5.96 7.49
N LEU A 594 8.57 7.02 6.87
CA LEU A 594 9.72 7.78 7.38
C LEU A 594 9.36 8.75 8.51
N SER A 595 8.08 8.88 8.88
CA SER A 595 7.66 9.73 10.01
C SER A 595 8.20 9.23 11.34
N ALA A 596 8.15 10.09 12.36
CA ALA A 596 8.65 9.75 13.70
C ALA A 596 7.93 8.54 14.30
N ALA A 597 6.63 8.45 14.11
CA ALA A 597 5.79 7.40 14.69
C ALA A 597 5.95 6.04 13.97
N ALA A 598 6.04 6.04 12.63
CA ALA A 598 5.98 4.83 11.82
C ALA A 598 7.34 4.14 11.62
N TYR A 599 8.43 4.90 11.61
CA TYR A 599 9.75 4.36 11.31
C TYR A 599 10.22 3.30 12.32
N ASP A 600 10.61 2.14 11.83
CA ASP A 600 11.20 1.06 12.63
C ASP A 600 12.56 0.63 12.02
N PRO A 601 13.68 1.02 12.65
CA PRO A 601 15.01 0.73 12.13
C PRO A 601 15.34 -0.76 12.05
N ALA A 602 14.69 -1.63 12.84
CA ALA A 602 14.92 -3.06 12.79
C ALA A 602 14.28 -3.70 11.55
N VAL A 603 13.12 -3.21 11.14
CA VAL A 603 12.48 -3.64 9.88
C VAL A 603 13.33 -3.19 8.69
N VAL A 604 13.72 -1.91 8.67
CA VAL A 604 14.54 -1.35 7.59
C VAL A 604 15.86 -2.13 7.45
N GLU A 605 16.54 -2.43 8.55
CA GLU A 605 17.80 -3.19 8.52
C GLU A 605 17.62 -4.58 7.92
N ARG A 606 16.57 -5.29 8.32
CA ARG A 606 16.24 -6.62 7.80
C ARG A 606 15.94 -6.56 6.30
N ASP A 607 15.12 -5.58 5.88
CA ASP A 607 14.74 -5.42 4.47
C ASP A 607 15.98 -5.09 3.61
N LEU A 608 16.83 -4.16 4.03
CA LEU A 608 18.05 -3.80 3.30
C LEU A 608 19.05 -4.94 3.24
N THR A 609 19.19 -5.72 4.31
CA THR A 609 20.01 -6.95 4.31
C THR A 609 19.51 -7.93 3.26
N HIS A 610 18.20 -8.11 3.16
CA HIS A 610 17.62 -9.01 2.17
C HIS A 610 17.78 -8.44 0.75
N ILE A 611 17.52 -7.15 0.53
CA ILE A 611 17.70 -6.46 -0.77
C ILE A 611 19.14 -6.61 -1.27
N GLU A 612 20.14 -6.39 -0.43
CA GLU A 612 21.55 -6.62 -0.74
C GLU A 612 21.80 -8.10 -1.10
N GLY A 613 21.24 -9.02 -0.30
CA GLY A 613 21.34 -10.47 -0.54
C GLY A 613 20.69 -10.94 -1.84
N LEU A 614 19.74 -10.17 -2.41
CA LEU A 614 19.18 -10.42 -3.74
C LEU A 614 20.10 -9.96 -4.88
N GLY A 615 21.22 -9.29 -4.58
CA GLY A 615 22.12 -8.69 -5.57
C GLY A 615 21.57 -7.40 -6.20
N LEU A 616 20.63 -6.74 -5.53
CA LEU A 616 20.16 -5.42 -5.89
C LEU A 616 21.19 -4.38 -5.40
N ASN A 617 21.35 -3.28 -6.14
CA ASN A 617 22.33 -2.24 -5.85
C ASN A 617 21.72 -0.84 -5.68
N ALA A 618 20.40 -0.74 -5.78
CA ALA A 618 19.70 0.52 -5.60
C ALA A 618 18.28 0.31 -5.01
N ILE A 619 17.80 1.34 -4.32
CA ILE A 619 16.39 1.48 -3.96
C ILE A 619 15.86 2.83 -4.43
N SER A 620 14.58 2.90 -4.73
CA SER A 620 13.88 4.14 -4.97
C SER A 620 12.91 4.41 -3.81
N VAL A 621 12.95 5.62 -3.27
CA VAL A 621 12.25 6.02 -2.04
C VAL A 621 11.43 7.27 -2.26
N PHE A 622 10.17 7.26 -1.83
CA PHE A 622 9.28 8.40 -1.88
C PHE A 622 9.30 9.17 -0.55
N LEU A 623 9.46 10.50 -0.63
CA LEU A 623 9.34 11.38 0.53
C LEU A 623 7.96 12.01 0.58
N TYR A 624 7.17 11.61 1.56
CA TYR A 624 5.91 12.26 1.87
C TYR A 624 6.09 13.36 2.93
N GLY A 625 5.17 14.35 2.98
CA GLY A 625 5.36 15.59 3.73
C GLY A 625 5.72 15.45 5.20
N GLU A 626 5.12 14.49 5.91
CA GLU A 626 5.38 14.25 7.34
C GLU A 626 6.68 13.50 7.63
N SER A 627 7.30 12.93 6.61
CA SER A 627 8.56 12.19 6.75
C SER A 627 9.75 13.09 7.05
N THR A 628 9.70 14.35 6.62
CA THR A 628 10.85 15.26 6.64
C THR A 628 11.31 15.65 8.06
N PRO A 629 10.41 16.00 9.01
CA PRO A 629 10.86 16.49 10.33
C PRO A 629 11.51 15.45 11.22
N ALA A 630 11.29 14.17 10.94
CA ALA A 630 11.66 13.06 11.83
C ALA A 630 13.14 12.66 11.78
N GLN A 631 13.91 13.17 10.83
CA GLN A 631 15.33 12.83 10.58
C GLN A 631 15.60 11.34 10.27
N ASN A 632 14.55 10.55 10.02
CA ASN A 632 14.69 9.11 9.73
C ASN A 632 15.31 8.84 8.35
N LEU A 633 15.17 9.78 7.40
CA LEU A 633 15.88 9.70 6.12
C LEU A 633 17.40 9.60 6.31
N LEU A 634 17.96 10.31 7.30
CA LEU A 634 19.39 10.24 7.58
C LEU A 634 19.83 8.84 8.03
N ASP A 635 19.00 8.19 8.88
CA ASP A 635 19.26 6.81 9.32
C ASP A 635 19.14 5.81 8.16
N LEU A 636 18.10 5.98 7.33
CA LEU A 636 17.93 5.18 6.11
C LEU A 636 19.15 5.27 5.18
N LEU A 637 19.57 6.49 4.83
CA LEU A 637 20.70 6.69 3.93
C LEU A 637 22.02 6.13 4.49
N ARG A 638 22.22 6.27 5.81
CA ARG A 638 23.37 5.66 6.50
C ARG A 638 23.36 4.14 6.38
N ARG A 639 22.20 3.50 6.52
CA ARG A 639 22.01 2.05 6.37
C ARG A 639 22.18 1.62 4.92
N CYS A 640 21.56 2.33 3.97
CA CYS A 640 21.73 2.04 2.54
C CYS A 640 23.22 2.03 2.14
N ARG A 641 24.00 3.00 2.65
CA ARG A 641 25.43 3.01 2.40
C ARG A 641 26.16 1.77 2.98
N ALA A 642 25.78 1.35 4.18
CA ALA A 642 26.35 0.16 4.80
C ALA A 642 26.03 -1.13 4.01
N HIS A 643 24.89 -1.16 3.32
CA HIS A 643 24.44 -2.24 2.44
C HIS A 643 24.80 -2.02 0.96
N HIS A 644 25.73 -1.12 0.65
CA HIS A 644 26.17 -0.81 -0.73
C HIS A 644 25.05 -0.42 -1.70
N LEU A 645 23.92 0.10 -1.17
CA LEU A 645 22.77 0.51 -1.96
C LEU A 645 22.82 2.01 -2.28
N ARG A 646 22.54 2.37 -3.54
CA ARG A 646 22.31 3.75 -3.98
C ARG A 646 20.81 4.06 -3.90
N VAL A 647 20.48 5.33 -3.75
CA VAL A 647 19.11 5.79 -3.57
C VAL A 647 18.71 6.76 -4.66
N ASN A 648 17.61 6.48 -5.36
CA ASN A 648 16.83 7.45 -6.11
C ASN A 648 15.76 8.02 -5.16
N LEU A 649 15.79 9.33 -4.91
CA LEU A 649 14.98 9.98 -3.90
C LEU A 649 13.89 10.82 -4.54
N SER A 650 12.62 10.38 -4.44
CA SER A 650 11.48 11.13 -4.95
C SER A 650 11.12 12.26 -4.00
N LEU A 651 11.27 13.49 -4.46
CA LEU A 651 10.98 14.72 -3.71
C LEU A 651 9.50 15.10 -3.84
N ARG A 652 8.88 15.53 -2.75
CA ARG A 652 7.50 16.01 -2.72
C ARG A 652 7.44 17.45 -2.19
N PRO A 653 6.49 18.28 -2.63
CA PRO A 653 5.44 18.01 -3.63
C PRO A 653 6.01 17.88 -5.04
N VAL A 654 5.39 17.03 -5.88
CA VAL A 654 5.82 16.85 -7.26
C VAL A 654 5.51 18.06 -8.13
N VAL A 655 6.25 18.22 -9.24
CA VAL A 655 6.10 19.37 -10.15
C VAL A 655 4.69 19.49 -10.69
N SER A 656 4.07 18.39 -11.09
CA SER A 656 2.69 18.36 -11.60
C SER A 656 1.67 18.88 -10.59
N THR A 657 1.92 18.76 -9.28
CA THR A 657 1.00 19.27 -8.27
C THR A 657 0.89 20.79 -8.30
N TYR A 658 2.01 21.51 -8.37
CA TYR A 658 1.93 22.97 -8.38
C TYR A 658 1.48 23.54 -9.74
N LEU A 659 1.62 22.78 -10.82
CA LEU A 659 1.03 23.16 -12.10
C LEU A 659 -0.50 23.19 -12.08
N GLN A 660 -1.11 22.48 -11.16
CA GLN A 660 -2.58 22.45 -10.99
C GLN A 660 -3.13 23.63 -10.19
N GLU A 661 -2.29 24.34 -9.45
CA GLU A 661 -2.74 25.45 -8.60
C GLU A 661 -3.04 26.72 -9.41
N ALA A 662 -3.95 27.55 -8.91
CA ALA A 662 -4.34 28.80 -9.55
C ALA A 662 -3.18 29.82 -9.57
N ASP A 663 -2.39 29.88 -8.49
CA ASP A 663 -1.16 30.69 -8.39
C ASP A 663 0.07 29.77 -8.50
N ARG A 664 0.47 29.50 -9.72
CA ARG A 664 1.63 28.64 -10.04
C ARG A 664 2.92 29.16 -9.43
N ASP A 665 3.14 30.47 -9.44
CA ASP A 665 4.39 31.06 -8.95
C ASP A 665 4.53 30.88 -7.44
N GLU A 666 3.43 31.03 -6.68
CA GLU A 666 3.45 30.78 -5.25
C GLU A 666 3.62 29.29 -4.94
N ALA A 667 2.94 28.42 -5.67
CA ALA A 667 3.07 26.98 -5.52
C ALA A 667 4.50 26.49 -5.85
N GLU A 668 5.11 27.01 -6.92
CA GLU A 668 6.52 26.74 -7.26
C GLU A 668 7.47 27.24 -6.16
N ARG A 669 7.25 28.44 -5.60
CA ARG A 669 8.09 28.94 -4.50
C ARG A 669 7.99 28.06 -3.27
N ARG A 670 6.78 27.58 -2.91
CA ARG A 670 6.58 26.64 -1.78
C ARG A 670 7.28 25.30 -2.03
N ALA A 671 7.12 24.72 -3.21
CA ALA A 671 7.77 23.48 -3.59
C ALA A 671 9.30 23.62 -3.54
N TRP A 672 9.84 24.70 -4.09
CA TRP A 672 11.28 24.99 -4.03
C TRP A 672 11.78 25.15 -2.60
N LYS A 673 11.03 25.85 -1.74
CA LYS A 673 11.39 25.98 -0.32
C LYS A 673 11.49 24.59 0.32
N THR A 674 10.56 23.70 0.03
CA THR A 674 10.58 22.32 0.54
C THR A 674 11.78 21.54 0.03
N PHE A 675 12.01 21.50 -1.29
CA PHE A 675 13.15 20.79 -1.89
C PHE A 675 14.48 21.29 -1.34
N SER A 676 14.70 22.61 -1.36
CA SER A 676 15.94 23.19 -0.87
C SER A 676 16.15 22.94 0.63
N SER A 677 15.11 22.95 1.43
CA SER A 677 15.17 22.63 2.86
C SER A 677 15.56 21.18 3.09
N ILE A 678 14.98 20.23 2.36
CA ILE A 678 15.32 18.80 2.47
C ILE A 678 16.78 18.58 2.09
N ILE A 679 17.21 19.08 0.92
CA ILE A 679 18.56 18.89 0.42
C ILE A 679 19.58 19.50 1.39
N THR A 680 19.30 20.69 1.91
CA THR A 680 20.21 21.40 2.83
C THR A 680 20.24 20.76 4.21
N TYR A 681 19.08 20.47 4.80
CA TYR A 681 18.99 19.92 6.15
C TYR A 681 19.68 18.56 6.26
N TYR A 682 19.38 17.67 5.31
CA TYR A 682 19.99 16.34 5.27
C TYR A 682 21.40 16.30 4.69
N ARG A 683 21.95 17.45 4.27
CA ARG A 683 23.27 17.57 3.62
C ARG A 683 23.40 16.64 2.41
N LEU A 684 22.34 16.50 1.63
CA LEU A 684 22.28 15.53 0.53
C LEU A 684 23.33 15.81 -0.56
N ALA A 685 23.70 17.07 -0.78
CA ALA A 685 24.79 17.44 -1.68
C ALA A 685 26.14 16.82 -1.30
N GLN A 686 26.31 16.33 -0.06
CA GLN A 686 27.51 15.68 0.46
C GLN A 686 27.32 14.17 0.66
N ASN A 687 26.16 13.63 0.27
CA ASN A 687 25.80 12.24 0.51
C ASN A 687 25.75 11.45 -0.81
N ASP A 688 26.84 10.74 -1.10
CA ASP A 688 26.99 9.93 -2.32
C ASP A 688 26.08 8.70 -2.38
N THR A 689 25.37 8.38 -1.30
CA THR A 689 24.33 7.34 -1.31
C THR A 689 23.15 7.72 -2.21
N VAL A 690 22.80 9.03 -2.27
CA VAL A 690 21.77 9.54 -3.18
C VAL A 690 22.42 9.82 -4.54
N PHE A 691 22.02 9.07 -5.58
CA PHE A 691 22.56 9.29 -6.92
C PHE A 691 21.65 10.16 -7.79
N ALA A 692 20.35 10.18 -7.50
CA ALA A 692 19.37 10.94 -8.28
C ALA A 692 18.20 11.43 -7.41
N TYR A 693 17.59 12.51 -7.87
CA TYR A 693 16.32 13.02 -7.40
C TYR A 693 15.24 12.80 -8.45
N ASP A 694 14.08 12.41 -7.96
CA ASP A 694 12.87 12.21 -8.72
C ASP A 694 11.91 13.36 -8.37
N ILE A 695 11.62 14.24 -9.34
CA ILE A 695 10.91 15.50 -9.08
C ILE A 695 9.45 15.50 -9.50
N ASP A 696 9.00 14.41 -10.12
CA ASP A 696 7.60 14.19 -10.43
C ASP A 696 7.28 12.68 -10.46
N TRP A 697 6.01 12.35 -10.44
CA TRP A 697 5.55 10.98 -10.47
C TRP A 697 4.31 10.86 -11.33
N GLU A 698 4.42 10.10 -12.43
CA GLU A 698 3.34 9.75 -13.34
C GLU A 698 2.40 10.93 -13.69
N PRO A 699 2.94 12.06 -14.20
CA PRO A 699 2.09 13.22 -14.47
C PRO A 699 1.10 12.94 -15.60
N ASP A 700 -0.19 13.15 -15.35
CA ASP A 700 -1.27 13.04 -16.35
C ASP A 700 -1.40 14.36 -17.13
N PHE A 701 -0.61 14.54 -18.16
CA PHE A 701 -0.69 15.72 -19.02
C PHE A 701 -1.90 15.70 -19.95
N ALA A 702 -2.50 14.55 -20.23
CA ALA A 702 -3.75 14.45 -20.94
C ALA A 702 -4.88 15.17 -20.19
N ARG A 703 -4.89 15.04 -18.85
CA ARG A 703 -5.82 15.77 -17.98
C ARG A 703 -5.65 17.28 -18.10
N TYR A 704 -4.42 17.79 -18.21
CA TYR A 704 -4.16 19.23 -18.42
C TYR A 704 -4.75 19.71 -19.75
N GLY A 705 -4.58 18.95 -20.82
CA GLY A 705 -5.18 19.25 -22.12
C GLY A 705 -6.70 19.29 -22.06
N ARG A 706 -7.33 18.31 -21.40
CA ARG A 706 -8.79 18.28 -21.16
C ARG A 706 -9.26 19.47 -20.33
N GLN A 707 -8.49 19.92 -19.36
CA GLN A 707 -8.78 21.08 -18.50
C GLN A 707 -8.38 22.42 -19.15
N ARG A 708 -7.85 22.40 -20.38
CA ARG A 708 -7.43 23.59 -21.14
C ARG A 708 -6.39 24.47 -20.43
N ARG A 709 -5.56 23.88 -19.59
CA ARG A 709 -4.60 24.61 -18.78
C ARG A 709 -3.41 25.15 -19.57
N THR A 710 -3.13 24.56 -20.74
CA THR A 710 -2.04 24.96 -21.64
C THR A 710 -2.52 25.82 -22.81
N ASP A 711 -3.80 26.15 -22.95
CA ASP A 711 -4.32 26.86 -24.12
C ASP A 711 -3.73 28.27 -24.27
N ALA A 712 -3.52 28.99 -23.17
CA ALA A 712 -2.89 30.31 -23.18
C ALA A 712 -1.43 30.25 -23.63
N ASP A 713 -0.68 29.27 -23.13
CA ASP A 713 0.72 29.04 -23.49
C ASP A 713 0.84 28.61 -24.94
N TRP A 714 -0.08 27.77 -25.42
CA TRP A 714 -0.19 27.39 -26.82
C TRP A 714 -0.44 28.59 -27.72
N ALA A 715 -1.36 29.47 -27.36
CA ALA A 715 -1.63 30.70 -28.11
C ALA A 715 -0.42 31.62 -28.16
N ALA A 716 0.30 31.78 -27.05
CA ALA A 716 1.54 32.54 -26.97
C ALA A 716 2.64 31.93 -27.88
N TRP A 717 2.82 30.62 -27.85
CA TRP A 717 3.78 29.90 -28.69
C TRP A 717 3.47 30.03 -30.17
N VAL A 718 2.19 29.91 -30.57
CA VAL A 718 1.74 30.10 -31.97
C VAL A 718 2.06 31.50 -32.44
N ASN A 719 1.75 32.52 -31.64
CA ASN A 719 2.05 33.91 -31.98
C ASN A 719 3.55 34.15 -32.10
N ALA A 720 4.36 33.61 -31.21
CA ALA A 720 5.81 33.74 -31.26
C ALA A 720 6.43 33.11 -32.53
N ARG A 721 5.89 31.99 -33.00
CA ARG A 721 6.45 31.21 -34.10
C ARG A 721 5.91 31.61 -35.48
N TYR A 722 4.64 31.98 -35.57
CA TYR A 722 3.94 32.26 -36.82
C TYR A 722 3.54 33.74 -36.96
N GLY A 723 3.72 34.53 -35.91
CA GLY A 723 3.31 35.95 -35.88
C GLY A 723 1.80 36.14 -35.61
N THR A 724 0.94 35.39 -36.27
CA THR A 724 -0.52 35.41 -36.03
C THR A 724 -1.11 34.00 -36.14
N LEU A 725 -2.28 33.82 -35.55
CA LEU A 725 -3.03 32.56 -35.70
C LEU A 725 -3.43 32.29 -37.15
N ALA A 726 -3.85 33.34 -37.88
CA ALA A 726 -4.21 33.19 -39.30
C ALA A 726 -3.00 32.74 -40.17
N ALA A 727 -1.81 33.21 -39.90
CA ALA A 727 -0.59 32.75 -40.57
C ALA A 727 -0.28 31.28 -40.22
N ALA A 728 -0.48 30.89 -38.96
CA ALA A 728 -0.34 29.50 -38.53
C ALA A 728 -1.32 28.56 -39.24
N GLU A 729 -2.60 28.89 -39.26
CA GLU A 729 -3.65 28.12 -39.95
C GLU A 729 -3.39 28.00 -41.46
N SER A 730 -2.89 29.07 -42.09
CA SER A 730 -2.45 29.03 -43.48
C SER A 730 -1.27 28.07 -43.69
N ALA A 731 -0.30 28.06 -42.79
CA ALA A 731 0.85 27.15 -42.86
C ALA A 731 0.47 25.68 -42.61
N TRP A 732 -0.49 25.45 -41.71
CA TRP A 732 -1.00 24.09 -41.42
C TRP A 732 -1.96 23.58 -42.51
N GLY A 733 -2.65 24.49 -43.20
CA GLY A 733 -3.72 24.13 -44.12
C GLY A 733 -4.99 23.67 -43.41
N ALA A 734 -5.15 23.98 -42.13
CA ALA A 734 -6.27 23.60 -41.30
C ALA A 734 -6.61 24.71 -40.29
N MET A 735 -7.89 24.83 -39.96
CA MET A 735 -8.36 25.74 -38.91
C MET A 735 -8.09 25.15 -37.55
N ALA A 736 -7.55 25.93 -36.61
CA ALA A 736 -7.32 25.51 -35.25
C ALA A 736 -8.61 25.49 -34.42
N PRO A 737 -8.74 24.57 -33.48
CA PRO A 737 -9.87 24.55 -32.55
C PRO A 737 -9.94 25.82 -31.70
N ARG A 738 -11.19 26.24 -31.40
CA ARG A 738 -11.48 27.43 -30.57
C ARG A 738 -12.55 27.12 -29.56
N ASP A 739 -12.49 27.80 -28.42
CA ASP A 739 -13.56 27.77 -27.43
C ASP A 739 -14.77 28.60 -27.87
N GLY A 740 -15.83 28.57 -27.07
CA GLY A 740 -17.06 29.32 -27.35
C GLY A 740 -16.89 30.85 -27.41
N SER A 741 -15.76 31.41 -26.94
CA SER A 741 -15.37 32.82 -27.03
C SER A 741 -14.47 33.11 -28.22
N GLY A 742 -14.14 32.12 -29.05
CA GLY A 742 -13.27 32.22 -30.21
C GLY A 742 -11.77 32.18 -29.90
N ARG A 743 -11.35 31.85 -28.64
CA ARG A 743 -9.95 31.71 -28.27
C ARG A 743 -9.38 30.40 -28.73
N LEU A 744 -8.11 30.41 -29.15
CA LEU A 744 -7.37 29.20 -29.56
C LEU A 744 -7.34 28.19 -28.42
N THR A 745 -7.58 26.93 -28.76
CA THR A 745 -7.47 25.79 -27.85
C THR A 745 -6.55 24.73 -28.44
N GLY A 746 -6.02 23.85 -27.59
CA GLY A 746 -5.30 22.67 -28.06
C GLY A 746 -6.18 21.74 -28.91
N PRO A 747 -5.57 20.87 -29.75
CA PRO A 747 -6.28 19.83 -30.48
C PRO A 747 -7.01 18.86 -29.54
N SER A 748 -8.07 18.23 -30.01
CA SER A 748 -8.75 17.18 -29.24
C SER A 748 -7.86 15.92 -29.11
N GLY A 749 -8.09 15.10 -28.09
CA GLY A 749 -7.41 13.82 -27.95
C GLY A 749 -7.57 12.95 -29.21
N LYS A 750 -8.76 12.94 -29.83
CA LYS A 750 -9.00 12.25 -31.10
C LYS A 750 -8.10 12.77 -32.22
N SER A 751 -7.91 14.09 -32.34
CA SER A 751 -7.03 14.69 -33.38
C SER A 751 -5.57 14.33 -33.15
N LEU A 752 -5.14 14.16 -31.88
CA LEU A 752 -3.77 13.79 -31.50
C LEU A 752 -3.40 12.36 -31.91
N THR A 753 -4.38 11.50 -32.15
CA THR A 753 -4.20 10.08 -32.47
C THR A 753 -4.53 9.69 -33.90
N LEU A 754 -5.05 10.63 -34.73
CA LEU A 754 -5.43 10.35 -36.11
C LEU A 754 -4.26 10.57 -37.07
N PRO A 755 -3.59 9.52 -37.57
CA PRO A 755 -2.53 9.67 -38.58
C PRO A 755 -3.10 10.09 -39.92
N GLY A 756 -2.40 11.00 -40.62
CA GLY A 756 -2.69 11.36 -42.03
C GLY A 756 -3.94 12.21 -42.28
N GLY A 757 -4.54 12.79 -41.24
CA GLY A 757 -5.66 13.71 -41.37
C GLY A 757 -5.26 15.12 -41.83
N PRO A 758 -6.22 15.98 -42.21
CA PRO A 758 -5.94 17.36 -42.63
C PRO A 758 -5.28 18.20 -41.51
N GLU A 759 -5.44 17.79 -40.27
CA GLU A 759 -4.89 18.46 -39.06
C GLU A 759 -3.46 18.04 -38.71
N THR A 760 -2.85 17.10 -39.45
CA THR A 760 -1.54 16.51 -39.12
C THR A 760 -0.46 17.58 -38.85
N LYS A 761 -0.36 18.63 -39.65
CA LYS A 761 0.62 19.69 -39.48
C LYS A 761 0.36 20.53 -38.22
N MET A 762 -0.90 20.82 -37.93
CA MET A 762 -1.28 21.54 -36.72
C MET A 762 -0.97 20.70 -35.46
N VAL A 763 -1.28 19.41 -35.48
CA VAL A 763 -0.97 18.50 -34.36
C VAL A 763 0.53 18.34 -34.19
N ALA A 764 1.31 18.25 -35.28
CA ALA A 764 2.76 18.25 -35.20
C ALA A 764 3.31 19.53 -34.55
N ALA A 765 2.75 20.71 -34.92
CA ALA A 765 3.10 21.97 -34.24
C ALA A 765 2.71 21.97 -32.76
N TYR A 766 1.57 21.43 -32.40
CA TYR A 766 1.15 21.31 -31.00
C TYR A 766 2.06 20.37 -30.20
N ARG A 767 2.50 19.26 -30.78
CA ARG A 767 3.50 18.38 -30.16
C ARG A 767 4.82 19.10 -29.88
N ARG A 768 5.31 19.91 -30.81
CA ARG A 768 6.50 20.75 -30.64
C ARG A 768 6.31 21.81 -29.55
N PHE A 769 5.10 22.38 -29.45
CA PHE A 769 4.76 23.26 -28.34
C PHE A 769 4.83 22.52 -27.00
N LEU A 770 4.27 21.31 -26.90
CA LEU A 770 4.33 20.53 -25.68
C LEU A 770 5.76 20.17 -25.29
N ASP A 771 6.62 19.85 -26.26
CA ASP A 771 8.04 19.63 -25.98
C ASP A 771 8.71 20.86 -25.38
N ASP A 772 8.45 22.05 -25.96
CA ASP A 772 9.02 23.31 -25.46
C ASP A 772 8.48 23.65 -24.07
N TRP A 773 7.18 23.46 -23.86
CA TRP A 773 6.51 23.72 -22.60
C TRP A 773 7.02 22.79 -21.48
N LEU A 774 7.14 21.48 -21.76
CA LEU A 774 7.67 20.50 -20.82
C LEU A 774 9.15 20.77 -20.50
N ALA A 775 9.96 21.04 -21.52
CA ALA A 775 11.37 21.36 -21.34
C ALA A 775 11.55 22.59 -20.43
N GLU A 776 10.77 23.64 -20.61
CA GLU A 776 10.80 24.82 -19.77
C GLU A 776 10.36 24.50 -18.34
N THR A 777 9.20 23.84 -18.20
CA THR A 777 8.60 23.48 -16.91
C THR A 777 9.55 22.69 -16.01
N TYR A 778 10.19 21.65 -16.54
CA TYR A 778 11.08 20.79 -15.76
C TYR A 778 12.52 21.32 -15.66
N SER A 779 12.97 22.17 -16.60
CA SER A 779 14.32 22.74 -16.52
C SER A 779 14.51 23.67 -15.33
N ILE A 780 13.46 24.36 -14.88
CA ILE A 780 13.56 25.31 -13.76
C ILE A 780 13.92 24.58 -12.46
N PRO A 781 13.12 23.66 -11.96
CA PRO A 781 13.46 22.92 -10.73
C PRO A 781 14.76 22.11 -10.90
N ALA A 782 14.99 21.48 -12.06
CA ALA A 782 16.21 20.71 -12.31
C ALA A 782 17.47 21.56 -12.20
N ARG A 783 17.52 22.75 -12.82
CA ARG A 783 18.67 23.66 -12.71
C ARG A 783 18.91 24.13 -11.28
N ARG A 784 17.83 24.42 -10.52
CA ARG A 784 17.95 24.84 -9.11
C ARG A 784 18.50 23.72 -8.25
N ILE A 785 18.04 22.48 -8.45
CA ILE A 785 18.53 21.31 -7.71
C ILE A 785 20.01 21.06 -8.06
N ARG A 786 20.39 21.06 -9.34
CA ARG A 786 21.79 20.89 -9.76
C ARG A 786 22.72 21.96 -9.18
N ALA A 787 22.24 23.19 -9.03
CA ALA A 787 23.02 24.26 -8.39
C ALA A 787 23.24 24.00 -6.89
N LEU A 788 22.30 23.36 -6.21
CA LEU A 788 22.37 23.04 -4.79
C LEU A 788 23.07 21.71 -4.50
N ALA A 789 22.90 20.74 -5.38
CA ALA A 789 23.41 19.38 -5.27
C ALA A 789 24.04 18.93 -6.61
N PRO A 790 25.29 19.37 -6.91
CA PRO A 790 25.87 19.24 -8.24
C PRO A 790 26.31 17.84 -8.64
N HIS A 791 26.27 16.88 -7.73
CA HIS A 791 26.69 15.51 -7.98
C HIS A 791 25.53 14.53 -8.16
N GLN A 792 24.31 14.96 -7.83
CA GLN A 792 23.11 14.16 -8.00
C GLN A 792 22.39 14.53 -9.30
N TYR A 793 21.86 13.53 -9.97
CA TYR A 793 21.09 13.69 -11.20
C TYR A 793 19.61 13.94 -10.92
N VAL A 794 18.93 14.53 -11.90
CA VAL A 794 17.50 14.86 -11.79
C VAL A 794 16.73 14.19 -12.92
N SER A 795 15.69 13.46 -12.58
CA SER A 795 14.70 12.91 -13.49
C SER A 795 13.33 12.86 -12.83
N PHE A 796 12.39 12.11 -13.38
CA PHE A 796 11.11 11.80 -12.76
C PHE A 796 10.48 10.56 -13.40
N ARG A 797 9.43 9.99 -12.80
CA ARG A 797 8.73 8.82 -13.32
C ARG A 797 7.85 9.18 -14.48
N MET A 798 8.22 8.65 -15.64
CA MET A 798 7.66 8.99 -16.94
C MET A 798 6.72 7.89 -17.42
N THR A 799 5.61 7.71 -16.73
CA THR A 799 4.58 6.75 -17.19
C THR A 799 4.29 6.93 -18.69
N GLY A 800 3.49 6.46 -19.40
CA GLY A 800 3.14 6.67 -20.80
C GLY A 800 4.08 7.45 -21.78
N ALA A 801 5.11 8.16 -21.28
CA ALA A 801 5.99 8.98 -22.12
C ALA A 801 6.69 8.16 -23.21
N SER A 802 6.42 8.50 -24.49
CA SER A 802 6.93 7.77 -25.64
C SER A 802 6.71 6.25 -25.57
N ASP A 803 5.64 5.80 -24.95
CA ASP A 803 5.27 4.38 -24.95
C ASP A 803 4.68 3.99 -26.30
N PRO A 804 5.25 3.01 -26.99
CA PRO A 804 4.81 2.63 -28.34
C PRO A 804 3.48 1.88 -28.36
N LEU A 805 2.97 1.41 -27.23
CA LEU A 805 1.72 0.66 -27.12
C LEU A 805 0.61 1.43 -26.40
N TRP A 806 0.92 2.52 -25.74
CA TRP A 806 -0.05 3.31 -25.01
C TRP A 806 -0.82 4.22 -25.96
N ASP A 807 -2.05 3.84 -26.30
CA ASP A 807 -2.90 4.53 -27.28
C ASP A 807 -4.15 5.16 -26.62
N ASP A 808 -4.02 5.74 -25.45
CA ASP A 808 -5.13 6.42 -24.79
C ASP A 808 -5.46 7.81 -25.38
N GLY A 809 -4.82 8.13 -26.50
CA GLY A 809 -5.14 9.29 -27.33
C GLY A 809 -4.89 10.65 -26.73
N GLY A 810 -4.34 10.73 -25.55
CA GLY A 810 -4.33 11.97 -24.83
C GLY A 810 -3.02 12.33 -24.16
N GLU A 811 -2.17 11.39 -23.87
CA GLU A 811 -0.91 11.69 -23.21
C GLU A 811 0.05 12.38 -24.17
N GLY A 812 0.01 13.67 -24.10
CA GLY A 812 0.68 14.54 -25.05
C GLY A 812 2.18 14.65 -24.86
N TYR A 813 2.85 13.88 -23.97
CA TYR A 813 4.26 14.11 -23.71
C TYR A 813 5.16 13.00 -24.26
N GLN A 814 6.29 13.42 -24.73
CA GLN A 814 7.27 12.58 -25.42
C GLN A 814 8.67 12.86 -24.85
N PHE A 815 9.61 11.96 -25.07
CA PHE A 815 11.00 12.11 -24.64
C PHE A 815 11.67 13.37 -25.15
N GLU A 816 11.28 13.89 -26.33
CA GLU A 816 11.90 15.05 -26.95
C GLU A 816 11.83 16.33 -26.13
N GLY A 817 10.75 16.54 -25.39
CA GLY A 817 10.65 17.65 -24.44
C GLY A 817 11.44 17.37 -23.18
N LEU A 818 11.32 16.16 -22.66
CA LEU A 818 11.90 15.76 -21.37
C LEU A 818 13.42 15.70 -21.39
N ALA A 819 14.00 15.12 -22.44
CA ALA A 819 15.46 15.02 -22.62
C ALA A 819 16.20 16.37 -22.52
N ARG A 820 15.52 17.48 -22.78
CA ARG A 820 16.11 18.82 -22.66
C ARG A 820 16.16 19.35 -21.21
N ALA A 821 15.50 18.69 -20.28
CA ALA A 821 15.32 19.16 -18.91
C ALA A 821 15.96 18.26 -17.85
N VAL A 822 15.91 16.96 -18.07
CA VAL A 822 16.38 15.96 -17.09
C VAL A 822 17.78 15.44 -17.44
N ASP A 823 18.36 14.59 -16.59
CA ASP A 823 19.71 14.03 -16.81
C ASP A 823 19.67 12.59 -17.34
N PHE A 824 18.51 11.93 -17.24
CA PHE A 824 18.28 10.60 -17.78
C PHE A 824 16.79 10.37 -18.00
N LEU A 825 16.45 9.49 -18.94
CA LEU A 825 15.06 9.11 -19.20
C LEU A 825 14.67 7.93 -18.29
N SER A 826 13.49 8.02 -17.68
CA SER A 826 12.99 7.02 -16.73
C SER A 826 11.57 6.55 -17.03
N PRO A 827 11.37 5.83 -18.16
CA PRO A 827 10.08 5.25 -18.53
C PRO A 827 9.63 4.15 -17.56
N GLU A 828 8.35 3.82 -17.65
CA GLU A 828 7.71 2.71 -16.93
C GLU A 828 7.15 1.68 -17.93
N SER A 829 6.94 0.44 -17.48
CA SER A 829 6.39 -0.62 -18.31
C SER A 829 5.57 -1.59 -17.48
N TYR A 830 4.25 -1.58 -17.67
CA TYR A 830 3.32 -2.49 -17.03
C TYR A 830 2.48 -3.24 -18.07
N GLY A 831 2.22 -4.55 -17.81
CA GLY A 831 1.28 -5.35 -18.60
C GLY A 831 1.69 -5.63 -20.05
N GLN A 832 2.92 -5.34 -20.46
CA GLN A 832 3.35 -5.45 -21.85
C GLN A 832 4.20 -6.69 -22.13
N VAL A 833 4.97 -7.14 -21.15
CA VAL A 833 5.90 -8.27 -21.29
C VAL A 833 5.13 -9.58 -21.45
N GLY A 834 5.68 -10.50 -22.25
CA GLY A 834 5.05 -11.80 -22.54
C GLY A 834 4.13 -11.78 -23.76
N THR A 835 3.77 -10.60 -24.27
CA THR A 835 3.05 -10.49 -25.54
C THR A 835 4.00 -10.19 -26.72
N PRO A 836 3.72 -10.66 -27.95
CA PRO A 836 4.60 -10.37 -29.10
C PRO A 836 4.79 -8.88 -29.37
N ALA A 837 3.76 -8.07 -29.13
CA ALA A 837 3.81 -6.62 -29.28
C ALA A 837 4.65 -5.97 -28.17
N GLY A 838 4.47 -6.36 -26.93
CA GLY A 838 5.19 -5.83 -25.79
C GLY A 838 6.67 -6.20 -25.81
N ASP A 839 6.98 -7.46 -26.14
CA ASP A 839 8.36 -7.93 -26.31
C ASP A 839 9.14 -7.14 -27.38
N LEU A 840 8.46 -6.63 -28.39
CA LEU A 840 9.02 -5.76 -29.41
C LEU A 840 9.05 -4.28 -28.98
N ALA A 841 8.07 -3.84 -28.21
CA ALA A 841 7.93 -2.45 -27.79
C ALA A 841 9.08 -2.00 -26.85
N ILE A 842 9.53 -2.87 -25.94
CA ILE A 842 10.59 -2.57 -24.99
C ILE A 842 11.91 -2.21 -25.69
N PRO A 843 12.50 -3.05 -26.56
CA PRO A 843 13.71 -2.68 -27.31
C PRO A 843 13.48 -1.51 -28.28
N PHE A 844 12.27 -1.37 -28.83
CA PHE A 844 11.93 -0.24 -29.67
C PHE A 844 11.96 1.08 -28.87
N ARG A 845 11.37 1.11 -27.67
CA ARG A 845 11.34 2.31 -26.82
C ARG A 845 12.75 2.74 -26.38
N ILE A 846 13.66 1.79 -26.10
CA ILE A 846 15.08 2.08 -25.85
C ILE A 846 15.74 2.67 -27.11
N ALA A 847 15.52 2.09 -28.30
CA ALA A 847 16.05 2.63 -29.55
C ALA A 847 15.50 4.03 -29.85
N TYR A 848 14.20 4.27 -29.53
CA TYR A 848 13.59 5.58 -29.67
C TYR A 848 14.20 6.59 -28.69
N ALA A 849 14.35 6.23 -27.42
CA ALA A 849 15.01 7.06 -26.43
C ALA A 849 16.43 7.45 -26.85
N ARG A 850 17.22 6.49 -27.36
CA ARG A 850 18.57 6.75 -27.87
C ARG A 850 18.60 7.63 -29.14
N SER A 851 17.54 7.62 -29.96
CA SER A 851 17.42 8.52 -31.11
C SER A 851 17.13 9.97 -30.70
N VAL A 852 16.49 10.18 -29.58
CA VAL A 852 16.12 11.49 -29.02
C VAL A 852 17.21 12.01 -28.09
N ALA A 853 17.75 11.17 -27.22
CA ALA A 853 18.69 11.51 -26.15
C ALA A 853 19.90 10.55 -26.16
N PRO A 854 20.81 10.66 -27.15
CA PRO A 854 21.94 9.72 -27.30
C PRO A 854 22.96 9.78 -26.16
N HIS A 855 22.94 10.83 -25.36
CA HIS A 855 23.91 11.08 -24.28
C HIS A 855 23.29 10.92 -22.87
N GLU A 856 22.07 10.41 -22.79
CA GLU A 856 21.36 10.21 -21.54
C GLU A 856 21.12 8.72 -21.26
N PRO A 857 21.32 8.27 -20.01
CA PRO A 857 20.94 6.93 -19.61
C PRO A 857 19.43 6.70 -19.75
N VAL A 858 19.03 5.43 -19.91
CA VAL A 858 17.62 5.02 -19.90
C VAL A 858 17.43 4.00 -18.76
N LEU A 859 16.69 4.44 -17.74
CA LEU A 859 16.39 3.69 -16.52
C LEU A 859 14.89 3.38 -16.49
N TRP A 860 14.50 2.12 -16.53
CA TRP A 860 13.12 1.73 -16.24
C TRP A 860 12.81 2.00 -14.78
N ALA A 861 12.04 3.08 -14.51
CA ALA A 861 11.77 3.55 -13.15
C ALA A 861 10.80 2.64 -12.41
N GLU A 862 9.88 2.02 -13.17
CA GLU A 862 8.93 1.05 -12.65
C GLU A 862 8.60 -0.02 -13.69
N THR A 863 8.49 -1.23 -13.21
CA THR A 863 7.95 -2.38 -13.95
C THR A 863 7.56 -3.46 -12.95
N GLY A 864 6.47 -4.16 -13.23
CA GLY A 864 5.99 -5.21 -12.33
C GLY A 864 4.71 -5.84 -12.84
N MET A 865 4.26 -6.86 -12.12
CA MET A 865 3.01 -7.57 -12.34
C MET A 865 2.37 -7.91 -11.00
N SER A 866 1.11 -7.55 -10.81
CA SER A 866 0.34 -7.95 -9.63
C SER A 866 0.01 -9.44 -9.69
N VAL A 867 0.12 -10.10 -8.56
CA VAL A 867 -0.21 -11.52 -8.40
C VAL A 867 -1.48 -11.75 -7.56
N TRP A 868 -2.10 -10.68 -7.08
CA TRP A 868 -3.26 -10.73 -6.20
C TRP A 868 -4.55 -11.05 -6.95
N ASN A 869 -5.30 -12.00 -6.42
CA ASN A 869 -6.66 -12.31 -6.84
C ASN A 869 -7.68 -11.80 -5.79
N ASN A 870 -8.38 -10.73 -6.11
CA ASN A 870 -9.37 -10.13 -5.20
C ASN A 870 -10.54 -11.08 -4.86
N GLY A 871 -10.90 -11.96 -5.78
CA GLY A 871 -11.96 -12.93 -5.55
C GLY A 871 -11.58 -14.03 -4.54
N ALA A 872 -10.32 -14.45 -4.58
CA ALA A 872 -9.76 -15.42 -3.65
C ALA A 872 -9.26 -14.78 -2.34
N GLY A 873 -9.01 -13.47 -2.35
CA GLY A 873 -8.36 -12.76 -1.24
C GLY A 873 -6.93 -13.24 -0.97
N ALA A 874 -6.23 -13.70 -2.02
CA ALA A 874 -4.90 -14.29 -1.91
C ALA A 874 -4.11 -14.15 -3.23
N ASP A 875 -2.80 -14.38 -3.16
CA ASP A 875 -1.96 -14.47 -4.34
C ASP A 875 -2.32 -15.70 -5.19
N GLU A 876 -2.36 -15.52 -6.50
CA GLU A 876 -2.68 -16.60 -7.43
C GLU A 876 -1.41 -17.35 -7.87
N PRO A 877 -1.37 -18.69 -7.75
CA PRO A 877 -0.18 -19.48 -8.08
C PRO A 877 0.29 -19.34 -9.54
N ASP A 878 -0.66 -19.25 -10.49
CA ASP A 878 -0.33 -19.07 -11.91
C ASP A 878 0.20 -17.66 -12.18
N ALA A 879 -0.34 -16.64 -11.51
CA ALA A 879 0.14 -15.27 -11.59
C ALA A 879 1.56 -15.14 -10.99
N LEU A 880 1.87 -15.83 -9.90
CA LEU A 880 3.22 -15.91 -9.34
C LEU A 880 4.22 -16.52 -10.34
N THR A 881 3.81 -17.56 -11.05
CA THR A 881 4.63 -18.21 -12.08
C THR A 881 4.84 -17.29 -13.28
N THR A 882 3.77 -16.63 -13.74
CA THR A 882 3.79 -15.67 -14.85
C THR A 882 4.67 -14.46 -14.50
N GLN A 883 4.55 -13.90 -13.30
CA GLN A 883 5.43 -12.82 -12.82
C GLN A 883 6.91 -13.20 -12.92
N GLY A 884 7.27 -14.44 -12.53
CA GLY A 884 8.63 -14.94 -12.67
C GLY A 884 9.08 -15.04 -14.14
N THR A 885 8.22 -15.50 -15.03
CA THR A 885 8.50 -15.60 -16.47
C THR A 885 8.69 -14.23 -17.10
N ASP A 886 7.83 -13.28 -16.77
CA ASP A 886 7.87 -11.92 -17.29
C ASP A 886 9.11 -11.16 -16.80
N TYR A 887 9.49 -11.35 -15.54
CA TYR A 887 10.72 -10.75 -15.01
C TYR A 887 11.97 -11.30 -15.72
N ALA A 888 12.02 -12.61 -15.99
CA ALA A 888 13.12 -13.20 -16.76
C ALA A 888 13.20 -12.59 -18.17
N LYS A 889 12.06 -12.47 -18.82
CA LYS A 889 11.93 -11.90 -20.16
C LYS A 889 12.34 -10.42 -20.18
N PHE A 890 11.86 -9.64 -19.19
CA PHE A 890 12.20 -8.22 -19.09
C PHE A 890 13.70 -8.01 -18.91
N TYR A 891 14.36 -8.81 -18.05
CA TYR A 891 15.82 -8.75 -17.91
C TYR A 891 16.54 -9.00 -19.24
N ASP A 892 16.09 -9.99 -20.02
CA ASP A 892 16.70 -10.31 -21.31
C ASP A 892 16.48 -9.19 -22.33
N LEU A 893 15.26 -8.62 -22.40
CA LEU A 893 14.94 -7.50 -23.28
C LEU A 893 15.74 -6.24 -22.90
N ALA A 894 15.75 -5.87 -21.63
CA ALA A 894 16.49 -4.71 -21.13
C ALA A 894 18.01 -4.85 -21.35
N ARG A 895 18.54 -6.06 -21.12
CA ARG A 895 19.94 -6.38 -21.35
C ARG A 895 20.31 -6.28 -22.83
N SER A 896 19.53 -6.86 -23.72
CA SER A 896 19.83 -6.89 -25.16
C SER A 896 19.63 -5.55 -25.83
N SER A 897 18.68 -4.73 -25.37
CA SER A 897 18.44 -3.38 -25.87
C SER A 897 19.36 -2.32 -25.25
N GLY A 898 20.09 -2.64 -24.18
CA GLY A 898 21.10 -1.74 -23.58
C GLY A 898 20.52 -0.74 -22.60
N ALA A 899 19.46 -1.07 -21.89
CA ALA A 899 18.97 -0.29 -20.76
C ALA A 899 20.05 -0.10 -19.69
N ASP A 900 20.04 1.04 -19.02
CA ASP A 900 20.99 1.40 -17.97
C ASP A 900 20.50 1.04 -16.58
N GLY A 901 19.24 0.61 -16.45
CA GLY A 901 18.72 0.11 -15.20
C GLY A 901 17.29 -0.38 -15.27
N ILE A 902 16.93 -1.07 -14.21
CA ILE A 902 15.58 -1.58 -13.92
C ILE A 902 15.34 -1.34 -12.45
N VAL A 903 14.17 -0.78 -12.10
CA VAL A 903 13.68 -0.65 -10.72
C VAL A 903 12.32 -1.34 -10.67
N TRP A 904 12.27 -2.46 -9.97
CA TRP A 904 11.07 -3.28 -9.86
C TRP A 904 10.02 -2.60 -8.99
N TRP A 905 8.80 -2.66 -9.41
CA TRP A 905 7.64 -2.30 -8.59
C TRP A 905 7.08 -3.58 -8.00
N TRP A 906 7.20 -3.84 -6.72
CA TRP A 906 8.04 -3.22 -5.70
C TRP A 906 8.65 -4.30 -4.76
N TYR A 907 9.30 -3.91 -3.62
CA TYR A 907 10.00 -4.87 -2.75
C TYR A 907 9.06 -5.76 -1.93
N PRO A 908 8.18 -5.20 -1.01
CA PRO A 908 7.49 -6.05 -0.07
C PRO A 908 6.28 -6.74 -0.71
N GLY A 909 6.10 -8.02 -0.39
CA GLY A 909 4.88 -8.73 -0.74
C GLY A 909 3.74 -8.44 0.23
N GLY A 910 2.53 -8.64 -0.25
CA GLY A 910 1.28 -8.48 0.48
C GLY A 910 0.32 -7.52 -0.23
N PHE A 911 -0.96 -7.71 0.07
CA PHE A 911 -2.02 -6.93 -0.54
C PHE A 911 -1.92 -5.45 -0.21
N ARG A 912 -2.01 -4.61 -1.23
CA ARG A 912 -2.14 -3.16 -1.11
C ARG A 912 -3.57 -2.74 -1.37
N VAL A 913 -4.27 -2.28 -0.33
CA VAL A 913 -5.70 -1.92 -0.38
C VAL A 913 -5.98 -0.81 -1.40
N GLY A 914 -5.18 0.28 -1.40
CA GLY A 914 -5.39 1.41 -2.31
C GLY A 914 -5.22 1.10 -3.81
N GLU A 915 -4.57 -0.03 -4.15
CA GLU A 915 -4.40 -0.49 -5.54
C GLU A 915 -5.09 -1.81 -5.82
N ASN A 916 -5.66 -2.47 -4.82
CA ASN A 916 -6.18 -3.84 -4.94
C ASN A 916 -5.17 -4.79 -5.61
N SER A 917 -3.93 -4.77 -5.15
CA SER A 917 -2.82 -5.43 -5.84
C SER A 917 -1.79 -6.02 -4.88
N ASP A 918 -0.98 -6.97 -5.35
CA ASP A 918 0.29 -7.38 -4.77
C ASP A 918 1.34 -7.48 -5.88
N PHE A 919 2.18 -6.47 -6.00
CA PHE A 919 3.31 -6.45 -6.93
C PHE A 919 4.62 -6.93 -6.28
N GLY A 920 4.56 -7.43 -5.06
CA GLY A 920 5.75 -7.76 -4.29
C GLY A 920 6.74 -8.67 -4.99
N LEU A 921 8.01 -8.34 -4.86
CA LEU A 921 9.12 -9.18 -5.33
C LEU A 921 9.29 -10.44 -4.47
N ILE A 922 8.92 -10.34 -3.19
CA ILE A 922 9.02 -11.41 -2.19
C ILE A 922 7.66 -11.70 -1.58
N ASN A 923 7.50 -12.84 -0.96
CA ASN A 923 6.34 -13.11 -0.14
C ASN A 923 6.33 -12.22 1.13
N PRO A 924 5.16 -11.97 1.73
CA PRO A 924 5.07 -11.17 2.95
C PRO A 924 5.93 -11.66 4.13
N ASP A 925 6.20 -12.96 4.19
CA ASP A 925 7.06 -13.60 5.21
C ASP A 925 8.56 -13.54 4.87
N GLY A 926 8.94 -12.83 3.80
CA GLY A 926 10.32 -12.70 3.35
C GLY A 926 10.83 -13.89 2.52
N THR A 927 10.02 -14.90 2.25
CA THR A 927 10.43 -16.01 1.38
C THR A 927 10.40 -15.63 -0.09
N ASP A 928 11.19 -16.35 -0.88
CA ASP A 928 11.32 -16.09 -2.30
C ASP A 928 10.06 -16.49 -3.08
N ARG A 929 9.63 -15.62 -3.99
CA ARG A 929 8.70 -15.92 -5.08
C ARG A 929 9.47 -16.45 -6.31
N PRO A 930 8.80 -17.01 -7.33
CA PRO A 930 9.45 -17.31 -8.61
C PRO A 930 10.22 -16.12 -9.20
N ALA A 931 9.66 -14.90 -9.10
CA ALA A 931 10.30 -13.65 -9.53
C ALA A 931 11.59 -13.36 -8.76
N THR A 932 11.63 -13.61 -7.45
CA THR A 932 12.84 -13.43 -6.62
C THR A 932 14.00 -14.29 -7.11
N ALA A 933 13.71 -15.57 -7.40
CA ALA A 933 14.69 -16.50 -7.95
C ALA A 933 15.24 -16.03 -9.32
N VAL A 934 14.40 -15.37 -10.12
CA VAL A 934 14.82 -14.73 -11.37
C VAL A 934 15.76 -13.55 -11.09
N VAL A 935 15.42 -12.66 -10.18
CA VAL A 935 16.25 -11.50 -9.82
C VAL A 935 17.65 -11.96 -9.37
N ARG A 936 17.73 -12.96 -8.49
CA ARG A 936 19.02 -13.54 -8.04
C ARG A 936 19.86 -14.10 -9.20
N ARG A 937 19.24 -14.70 -10.21
CA ARG A 937 19.92 -15.35 -11.32
C ARG A 937 20.22 -14.40 -12.48
N ALA A 938 19.25 -13.58 -12.87
CA ALA A 938 19.35 -12.70 -14.03
C ALA A 938 20.00 -11.35 -13.70
N GLY A 939 19.78 -10.80 -12.48
CA GLY A 939 20.34 -9.53 -12.02
C GLY A 939 21.86 -9.43 -12.21
N PRO A 940 22.69 -10.37 -11.71
CA PRO A 940 24.14 -10.33 -11.92
C PRO A 940 24.54 -10.35 -13.40
N ARG A 941 23.80 -11.09 -14.25
CA ARG A 941 24.04 -11.13 -15.71
C ARG A 941 23.69 -9.80 -16.38
N PHE A 942 22.64 -9.14 -15.94
CA PHE A 942 22.25 -7.81 -16.39
C PHE A 942 23.31 -6.78 -16.01
N LEU A 943 23.76 -6.78 -14.75
CA LEU A 943 24.80 -5.85 -14.25
C LEU A 943 26.12 -6.01 -14.98
N ALA A 944 26.54 -7.25 -15.26
CA ALA A 944 27.81 -7.57 -15.91
C ALA A 944 27.75 -7.51 -17.45
N ALA A 945 26.57 -7.25 -18.05
CA ALA A 945 26.43 -7.31 -19.50
C ALA A 945 27.29 -6.23 -20.20
N PRO A 946 27.96 -6.56 -21.33
CA PRO A 946 28.63 -5.54 -22.10
C PRO A 946 27.62 -4.54 -22.69
N PRO A 947 28.05 -3.36 -23.15
CA PRO A 947 27.24 -2.48 -23.96
C PRO A 947 26.67 -3.25 -25.17
N PRO A 948 25.43 -2.96 -25.61
CA PRO A 948 24.91 -3.55 -26.83
C PRO A 948 25.76 -3.13 -28.03
N PRO A 949 25.78 -3.91 -29.11
CA PRO A 949 26.41 -3.49 -30.34
C PRO A 949 25.82 -2.18 -30.85
N ALA A 950 26.66 -1.34 -31.43
CA ALA A 950 26.14 -0.13 -32.08
C ALA A 950 25.15 -0.50 -33.20
N PRO A 951 24.15 0.36 -33.48
CA PRO A 951 23.22 0.13 -34.54
C PRO A 951 23.93 -0.14 -35.89
N ASN A 952 23.57 -1.21 -36.56
CA ASN A 952 24.12 -1.62 -37.85
C ASN A 952 23.09 -1.57 -39.00
N ILE A 953 21.87 -1.16 -38.66
CA ILE A 953 20.82 -0.77 -39.58
C ILE A 953 20.04 0.40 -39.01
N TRP A 954 19.72 1.40 -39.83
CA TRP A 954 19.00 2.57 -39.40
C TRP A 954 17.62 2.59 -40.05
N LEU A 955 16.60 2.85 -39.24
CA LEU A 955 15.22 3.04 -39.65
C LEU A 955 14.89 4.51 -39.45
N ASP A 956 14.68 5.21 -40.58
CA ASP A 956 14.38 6.64 -40.57
C ASP A 956 12.87 6.85 -40.32
N TYR A 957 12.53 7.83 -39.51
CA TYR A 957 11.16 8.25 -39.30
C TYR A 957 11.01 9.78 -39.39
N ASP A 958 9.81 10.20 -39.79
CA ASP A 958 9.44 11.60 -39.80
C ASP A 958 8.39 11.83 -38.70
N ARG A 959 8.82 12.50 -37.64
CA ARG A 959 7.97 12.74 -36.46
C ARG A 959 6.72 13.55 -36.80
N ASP A 960 6.81 14.50 -37.77
CA ASP A 960 5.69 15.36 -38.14
C ASP A 960 4.61 14.60 -38.93
N GLN A 961 4.93 13.43 -39.48
CA GLN A 961 3.98 12.52 -40.11
C GLN A 961 3.29 11.56 -39.12
N HIS A 962 3.71 11.57 -37.86
CA HIS A 962 3.16 10.73 -36.80
C HIS A 962 2.64 11.59 -35.66
N PRO A 963 1.44 12.20 -35.80
CA PRO A 963 0.88 13.10 -34.80
C PRO A 963 0.56 12.40 -33.48
N ASP A 964 0.47 11.08 -33.49
CA ASP A 964 0.34 10.18 -32.33
C ASP A 964 1.69 9.82 -31.68
N GLY A 965 2.77 10.50 -32.05
CA GLY A 965 4.07 10.35 -31.40
C GLY A 965 4.70 8.96 -31.55
N ALA A 966 5.28 8.41 -30.48
CA ALA A 966 5.96 7.13 -30.51
C ALA A 966 5.07 5.95 -30.96
N VAL A 967 3.78 5.98 -30.66
CA VAL A 967 2.79 4.99 -31.12
C VAL A 967 2.73 4.93 -32.65
N GLY A 968 2.64 6.09 -33.31
CA GLY A 968 2.63 6.17 -34.77
C GLY A 968 3.93 5.73 -35.41
N VAL A 969 5.05 6.15 -34.84
CA VAL A 969 6.38 5.74 -35.31
C VAL A 969 6.54 4.21 -35.17
N PHE A 970 6.12 3.63 -34.03
CA PHE A 970 6.14 2.18 -33.83
C PHE A 970 5.26 1.46 -34.84
N ARG A 971 4.02 1.91 -35.02
CA ARG A 971 3.07 1.33 -35.99
C ARG A 971 3.66 1.32 -37.40
N ALA A 972 4.37 2.37 -37.79
CA ALA A 972 5.03 2.47 -39.10
C ALA A 972 6.25 1.57 -39.24
N LEU A 973 7.05 1.41 -38.18
CA LEU A 973 8.36 0.77 -38.25
C LEU A 973 8.42 -0.61 -37.63
N LYS A 974 7.41 -1.07 -36.88
CA LYS A 974 7.45 -2.34 -36.10
C LYS A 974 7.84 -3.55 -36.96
N ALA A 975 7.34 -3.65 -38.18
CA ALA A 975 7.65 -4.79 -39.06
C ALA A 975 9.13 -4.79 -39.49
N ALA A 976 9.67 -3.64 -39.88
CA ALA A 976 11.07 -3.50 -40.28
C ALA A 976 12.02 -3.67 -39.06
N PHE A 977 11.60 -3.19 -37.89
CA PHE A 977 12.35 -3.33 -36.66
C PHE A 977 12.41 -4.80 -36.21
N ALA A 978 11.28 -5.50 -36.23
CA ALA A 978 11.19 -6.94 -35.94
C ALA A 978 12.02 -7.79 -36.92
N ASP A 979 11.92 -7.52 -38.23
CA ASP A 979 12.71 -8.22 -39.28
C ASP A 979 14.22 -8.01 -39.07
N ALA A 980 14.63 -6.78 -38.72
CA ALA A 980 16.02 -6.51 -38.40
C ALA A 980 16.52 -7.36 -37.20
N LEU A 981 15.76 -7.39 -36.12
CA LEU A 981 16.10 -8.21 -34.93
C LEU A 981 16.13 -9.72 -35.27
N ALA A 982 15.14 -10.23 -36.03
CA ALA A 982 15.08 -11.62 -36.44
C ALA A 982 16.29 -12.04 -37.29
N ARG A 983 16.89 -11.12 -38.04
CA ARG A 983 18.13 -11.34 -38.82
C ARG A 983 19.40 -11.09 -38.02
N GLY A 984 19.31 -10.93 -36.71
CA GLY A 984 20.47 -10.68 -35.85
C GLY A 984 21.12 -9.32 -36.04
N ARG A 985 20.40 -8.34 -36.61
CA ARG A 985 20.85 -6.97 -36.76
C ARG A 985 20.48 -6.15 -35.52
N THR A 986 21.20 -5.05 -35.30
CA THR A 986 20.91 -4.08 -34.25
C THR A 986 20.26 -2.84 -34.89
N PRO A 987 18.91 -2.72 -34.86
CA PRO A 987 18.25 -1.57 -35.43
C PRO A 987 18.41 -0.32 -34.56
N GLY A 988 18.77 0.80 -35.18
CA GLY A 988 18.69 2.14 -34.59
C GLY A 988 17.59 2.95 -35.28
N LEU A 989 17.00 3.89 -34.55
CA LEU A 989 16.02 4.82 -35.08
C LEU A 989 16.70 6.17 -35.35
N ARG A 990 16.29 6.86 -36.40
CA ARG A 990 16.81 8.17 -36.75
C ARG A 990 15.69 9.09 -37.21
N ALA A 991 15.47 10.17 -36.45
CA ALA A 991 14.53 11.20 -36.86
C ALA A 991 15.05 11.95 -38.09
N LYS A 992 14.19 12.18 -39.07
CA LYS A 992 14.50 13.13 -40.15
C LYS A 992 14.59 14.53 -39.56
N ALA A 993 15.51 15.33 -40.08
CA ALA A 993 15.57 16.74 -39.73
C ALA A 993 14.26 17.43 -40.09
N PRO A 994 13.74 18.32 -39.21
CA PRO A 994 12.48 19.04 -39.45
C PRO A 994 12.47 19.89 -40.67
#